data_3fe5ad67c89c037a2d895d39b9aff49c
#
_entry.id   3fe5ad67c89c037a2d895d39b9aff49c
#
_cell.length_a   1.000
_cell.length_b   1.000
_cell.length_c   1.000
_cell.angle_alpha   90.00
_cell.angle_beta   90.00
_cell.angle_gamma   90.00
#
_symmetry.space_group_name_H-M   'P 1'
#
loop_
_entity.id
_entity.type
_entity.pdbx_description
1 polymer ?
#
loop_
_entity_poly.entity_id
_entity_poly.type
_entity_poly.pdbx_seq_one_letter_code
_entity_poly.pdbx_strand_id
1 'polypeptide(L)'
;EKPLRIAGTANAGEKVTVSIAGQKGEAITTSDGKWSVILPPMKAGGPYTLSISAESGKLDYTNILIGEVWLCSGQSNMAFQVSSAVDSQRKAFLEFAARKPQIRLFDMKPRWLTNAVEWDISTLDSLNRLQYYRDTEWKECNEETTNRFSAVAFAFGQMLSDSLQVPVGLILNAIGGSPAEAWIDRKTLEFEFPDILYDWKQNNFIQDWARERAALNIRKSTNKQQRHPYEPCYLYESGIQPLEKFPIRGIIWYQGESNAHNMEAHEKLFHLLTKNWRENWAEELPFYYVQLSSIDRPSWPWFRDSQRRMLQSIPNSGMAVSSDHGDSLDVHPRHKREIGERLAHWALNKTYGHEIIPSGPLYRSVIFKDSTAYVTFDYGKGMHSSDGDKLRTFEIAEHDGLFVPAEAQIIDGKTVKVWSGQIRNPKFVRYGWQPFTRANLVNEAGLPASTFRSEAAPVSWFRLPDLPGTEKSPSLGVSAPFTGVSGGQLFVAGGCNFPGKPAAEGGTKEYYCNIYALDITARSHAGWKRIGKLPIPLAYGASVTTPEGLVWIGGNNNKEVSRQVFFVNWDGEKQQLHITELPPLPMPLDNLSATYADGCLYVAGGKGKPQTVPIGQDGSQTALTNPLFSLQLTPSLQKEWVRLPDFPGPARVQPVLTAQQSEDGIRLYLAGGFQPASAHQEAIVCTDMLSYHSKTKQWRNEGFLPSLAGGSHRTVTGGCAIASGDSSILLVGGVNYDRFRDALNHPEPDYLLHPADWYKFNTSLLQYNTFTKHWTHLGNYEELARAGAGIANNANTVIIIGGELKPGIRTPEVNAFKLTRHP
;
A
#
# COMPACT_ATOMS: atom_id res chain seq x y z
N GLU A 1 22.93 18.94 22.27
CA GLU A 1 23.79 18.35 23.32
C GLU A 1 22.97 17.31 24.10
N LYS A 2 23.41 16.06 24.09
CA LYS A 2 22.73 14.94 24.76
C LYS A 2 23.59 14.45 25.92
N PRO A 3 23.00 13.84 26.99
CA PRO A 3 23.76 13.14 28.01
C PRO A 3 24.64 12.04 27.39
N LEU A 4 25.84 11.87 27.93
CA LEU A 4 26.76 10.82 27.48
C LEU A 4 26.45 9.53 28.22
N ARG A 5 26.01 8.51 27.50
CA ARG A 5 25.83 7.18 28.05
C ARG A 5 27.05 6.32 27.75
N ILE A 6 27.69 5.82 28.79
CA ILE A 6 28.83 4.92 28.69
C ILE A 6 28.44 3.62 29.39
N ALA A 7 28.65 2.49 28.76
CA ALA A 7 28.24 1.18 29.26
C ALA A 7 29.31 0.13 28.94
N GLY A 8 29.30 -0.93 29.70
CA GLY A 8 30.26 -2.03 29.53
C GLY A 8 29.93 -3.22 30.43
N THR A 9 30.90 -4.13 30.56
CA THR A 9 30.80 -5.29 31.39
C THR A 9 31.94 -5.28 32.41
N ALA A 10 31.69 -5.81 33.61
CA ALA A 10 32.67 -6.06 34.69
C ALA A 10 32.16 -7.19 35.59
N ASN A 11 32.87 -7.54 36.66
CA ASN A 11 32.39 -8.56 37.59
C ASN A 11 31.09 -8.11 38.29
N ALA A 12 30.19 -9.03 38.51
CA ALA A 12 28.90 -8.74 39.18
C ALA A 12 29.13 -8.10 40.58
N GLY A 13 28.44 -7.01 40.86
CA GLY A 13 28.55 -6.25 42.10
C GLY A 13 29.74 -5.30 42.19
N GLU A 14 30.60 -5.26 41.19
CA GLU A 14 31.78 -4.40 41.16
C GLU A 14 31.41 -2.93 40.91
N LYS A 15 32.03 -2.01 41.61
CA LYS A 15 31.83 -0.57 41.41
C LYS A 15 32.73 -0.10 40.27
N VAL A 16 32.08 0.44 39.23
CA VAL A 16 32.72 1.02 38.06
C VAL A 16 32.64 2.55 38.12
N THR A 17 33.74 3.20 37.93
CA THR A 17 33.86 4.67 37.86
C THR A 17 34.28 5.07 36.46
N VAL A 18 33.55 5.99 35.86
CA VAL A 18 33.81 6.55 34.53
C VAL A 18 34.14 8.02 34.65
N SER A 19 35.20 8.48 34.00
CA SER A 19 35.58 9.91 33.95
C SER A 19 36.04 10.35 32.57
N ILE A 20 35.63 11.56 32.17
CA ILE A 20 36.02 12.24 30.92
C ILE A 20 35.93 13.74 31.09
N ALA A 21 36.98 14.47 30.70
CA ALA A 21 37.02 15.94 30.72
C ALA A 21 36.57 16.56 32.05
N GLY A 22 36.98 15.98 33.20
CA GLY A 22 36.59 16.49 34.52
C GLY A 22 35.22 16.03 35.02
N GLN A 23 34.40 15.45 34.22
CA GLN A 23 33.14 14.82 34.64
C GLN A 23 33.43 13.41 35.15
N LYS A 24 32.64 12.98 36.17
CA LYS A 24 32.75 11.67 36.79
C LYS A 24 31.36 11.11 37.08
N GLY A 25 31.21 9.79 36.86
CA GLY A 25 30.01 9.04 37.20
C GLY A 25 30.37 7.64 37.68
N GLU A 26 29.47 7.01 38.42
CA GLU A 26 29.68 5.72 39.02
C GLU A 26 28.44 4.82 38.80
N ALA A 27 28.68 3.52 38.69
CA ALA A 27 27.63 2.49 38.64
C ALA A 27 28.12 1.23 39.36
N ILE A 28 27.17 0.40 39.84
CA ILE A 28 27.41 -0.93 40.31
C ILE A 28 27.02 -1.90 39.22
N THR A 29 27.89 -2.85 38.92
CA THR A 29 27.66 -3.90 37.92
C THR A 29 26.50 -4.82 38.37
N THR A 30 25.56 -5.03 37.50
CA THR A 30 24.41 -5.93 37.73
C THR A 30 24.84 -7.39 37.81
N SER A 31 23.94 -8.28 38.25
CA SER A 31 24.21 -9.72 38.40
C SER A 31 24.57 -10.41 37.05
N ASP A 32 24.16 -9.83 35.92
CA ASP A 32 24.50 -10.30 34.58
C ASP A 32 25.80 -9.67 34.02
N GLY A 33 26.55 -8.98 34.89
CA GLY A 33 27.84 -8.40 34.55
C GLY A 33 27.81 -7.08 33.78
N LYS A 34 26.65 -6.40 33.68
CA LYS A 34 26.50 -5.14 32.90
C LYS A 34 26.51 -3.90 33.80
N TRP A 35 27.05 -2.83 33.30
CA TRP A 35 26.96 -1.52 33.94
C TRP A 35 26.69 -0.41 32.93
N SER A 36 26.14 0.72 33.39
CA SER A 36 25.89 1.91 32.56
C SER A 36 25.97 3.15 33.42
N VAL A 37 26.71 4.15 32.96
CA VAL A 37 26.87 5.47 33.56
C VAL A 37 26.34 6.52 32.57
N ILE A 38 25.59 7.49 33.07
CA ILE A 38 25.10 8.65 32.30
C ILE A 38 25.83 9.87 32.84
N LEU A 39 26.60 10.55 31.98
CA LEU A 39 27.28 11.81 32.29
C LEU A 39 26.50 12.98 31.69
N PRO A 40 26.62 14.20 32.27
CA PRO A 40 26.03 15.41 31.70
C PRO A 40 26.46 15.64 30.25
N PRO A 41 25.65 16.36 29.44
CA PRO A 41 26.03 16.74 28.08
C PRO A 41 27.35 17.49 28.03
N MET A 42 28.15 17.25 27.00
CA MET A 42 29.39 17.99 26.71
C MET A 42 29.25 18.78 25.40
N LYS A 43 29.98 19.89 25.31
CA LYS A 43 30.14 20.58 24.04
C LYS A 43 30.95 19.74 23.06
N ALA A 44 30.67 19.90 21.77
CA ALA A 44 31.47 19.30 20.73
C ALA A 44 32.95 19.70 20.82
N GLY A 45 33.85 18.76 20.58
CA GLY A 45 35.30 18.99 20.67
C GLY A 45 36.08 17.74 21.03
N GLY A 46 37.26 17.91 21.51
CA GLY A 46 38.25 16.88 21.81
C GLY A 46 39.60 17.17 21.16
N PRO A 47 40.57 16.21 21.21
CA PRO A 47 40.45 14.85 21.76
C PRO A 47 40.47 14.83 23.30
N TYR A 48 39.65 13.95 23.87
CA TYR A 48 39.60 13.67 25.31
C TYR A 48 40.09 12.27 25.61
N THR A 49 40.38 12.00 26.91
CA THR A 49 40.61 10.66 27.42
C THR A 49 39.40 10.25 28.26
N LEU A 50 38.82 9.12 27.95
CA LEU A 50 37.82 8.43 28.74
C LEU A 50 38.49 7.38 29.61
N SER A 51 38.41 7.54 30.92
CA SER A 51 38.95 6.56 31.90
C SER A 51 37.85 5.79 32.56
N ILE A 52 37.99 4.48 32.58
CA ILE A 52 37.06 3.55 33.25
C ILE A 52 37.86 2.77 34.27
N SER A 53 37.50 2.83 35.54
CA SER A 53 38.22 2.14 36.62
C SER A 53 37.25 1.31 37.48
N ALA A 54 37.67 0.14 37.84
CA ALA A 54 37.00 -0.80 38.72
C ALA A 54 38.05 -1.55 39.56
N GLU A 55 37.65 -2.36 40.52
CA GLU A 55 38.62 -3.19 41.30
C GLU A 55 39.37 -4.15 40.39
N SER A 56 38.72 -4.69 39.37
CA SER A 56 39.30 -5.60 38.38
C SER A 56 40.35 -4.98 37.44
N GLY A 57 40.42 -3.62 37.39
CA GLY A 57 41.41 -2.92 36.56
C GLY A 57 41.00 -1.55 36.12
N LYS A 58 41.89 -0.95 35.28
CA LYS A 58 41.67 0.38 34.66
C LYS A 58 41.83 0.29 33.16
N LEU A 59 40.94 0.97 32.42
CA LEU A 59 41.01 1.13 30.98
C LEU A 59 41.00 2.64 30.66
N ASP A 60 41.93 3.09 29.82
CA ASP A 60 41.97 4.46 29.29
C ASP A 60 41.83 4.42 27.78
N TYR A 61 40.78 5.08 27.29
CA TYR A 61 40.53 5.29 25.87
C TYR A 61 40.94 6.73 25.52
N THR A 62 41.98 6.88 24.75
CA THR A 62 42.47 8.19 24.30
C THR A 62 41.80 8.61 22.98
N ASN A 63 41.97 9.86 22.59
CA ASN A 63 41.51 10.40 21.29
C ASN A 63 39.98 10.33 21.08
N ILE A 64 39.21 10.48 22.15
CA ILE A 64 37.73 10.53 22.07
C ILE A 64 37.30 11.92 21.60
N LEU A 65 36.44 11.94 20.58
CA LEU A 65 35.77 13.15 20.12
C LEU A 65 34.31 13.16 20.54
N ILE A 66 33.82 14.33 20.93
CA ILE A 66 32.38 14.60 21.15
C ILE A 66 31.89 15.40 19.94
N GLY A 67 30.85 14.90 19.26
CA GLY A 67 30.36 15.52 18.03
C GLY A 67 29.02 14.96 17.59
N GLU A 68 28.69 15.16 16.32
CA GLU A 68 27.46 14.72 15.68
C GLU A 68 27.61 13.30 15.10
N VAL A 69 26.83 12.35 15.59
CA VAL A 69 26.89 10.97 15.10
C VAL A 69 25.67 10.61 14.27
N TRP A 70 25.90 10.08 13.08
CA TRP A 70 24.85 9.69 12.14
C TRP A 70 24.94 8.20 11.80
N LEU A 71 23.76 7.54 11.80
CA LEU A 71 23.62 6.18 11.30
C LEU A 71 23.36 6.20 9.79
N CYS A 72 24.27 5.58 9.02
CA CYS A 72 24.21 5.48 7.57
C CYS A 72 23.83 4.04 7.22
N SER A 73 22.59 3.78 6.80
CA SER A 73 22.07 2.42 6.65
C SER A 73 21.32 2.22 5.33
N GLY A 74 21.06 0.95 5.00
CA GLY A 74 20.38 0.57 3.74
C GLY A 74 21.05 -0.61 3.06
N GLN A 75 21.12 -0.56 1.72
CA GLN A 75 21.65 -1.66 0.93
C GLN A 75 22.91 -1.26 0.12
N SER A 76 23.19 -1.97 -0.97
CA SER A 76 24.44 -1.87 -1.74
C SER A 76 24.82 -0.44 -2.17
N ASN A 77 23.84 0.42 -2.52
CA ASN A 77 24.11 1.80 -2.89
C ASN A 77 24.58 2.66 -1.70
N MET A 78 24.13 2.37 -0.47
CA MET A 78 24.72 2.96 0.75
C MET A 78 26.09 2.34 1.08
N ALA A 79 26.26 1.03 0.89
CA ALA A 79 27.52 0.35 1.13
C ALA A 79 28.59 0.64 0.06
N PHE A 80 28.24 1.32 -1.03
CA PHE A 80 29.12 1.57 -2.19
C PHE A 80 30.36 2.35 -1.78
N GLN A 81 31.54 1.75 -1.95
CA GLN A 81 32.80 2.30 -1.45
C GLN A 81 33.35 3.46 -2.28
N VAL A 82 34.07 4.35 -1.65
CA VAL A 82 34.83 5.44 -2.31
C VAL A 82 35.73 4.90 -3.41
N SER A 83 36.38 3.76 -3.19
CA SER A 83 37.24 3.08 -4.18
C SER A 83 36.54 2.73 -5.50
N SER A 84 35.23 2.60 -5.50
CA SER A 84 34.42 2.26 -6.68
C SER A 84 33.72 3.46 -7.32
N ALA A 85 33.78 4.64 -6.72
CA ALA A 85 33.24 5.87 -7.28
C ALA A 85 34.01 6.30 -8.56
N VAL A 86 33.48 7.27 -9.31
CA VAL A 86 34.23 7.84 -10.45
C VAL A 86 35.53 8.46 -9.99
N ASP A 87 36.57 8.36 -10.80
CA ASP A 87 37.94 8.70 -10.41
C ASP A 87 38.09 10.15 -9.88
N SER A 88 37.36 11.10 -10.47
CA SER A 88 37.37 12.50 -10.01
C SER A 88 36.85 12.64 -8.58
N GLN A 89 35.75 11.96 -8.25
CA GLN A 89 35.18 11.99 -6.90
C GLN A 89 36.05 11.26 -5.91
N ARG A 90 36.54 10.06 -6.28
CA ARG A 90 37.47 9.31 -5.48
C ARG A 90 38.69 10.12 -5.10
N LYS A 91 39.33 10.76 -6.07
CA LYS A 91 40.50 11.64 -5.84
C LYS A 91 40.17 12.76 -4.88
N ALA A 92 39.06 13.49 -5.09
CA ALA A 92 38.64 14.57 -4.20
C ALA A 92 38.37 14.10 -2.76
N PHE A 93 37.76 12.94 -2.56
CA PHE A 93 37.56 12.36 -1.23
C PHE A 93 38.89 12.03 -0.53
N LEU A 94 39.85 11.43 -1.24
CA LEU A 94 41.12 11.08 -0.67
C LEU A 94 41.96 12.30 -0.35
N GLU A 95 41.98 13.33 -1.19
CA GLU A 95 42.62 14.62 -0.94
C GLU A 95 42.05 15.33 0.31
N PHE A 96 40.71 15.23 0.53
CA PHE A 96 40.11 15.73 1.74
C PHE A 96 40.52 14.90 2.97
N ALA A 97 40.49 13.59 2.86
CA ALA A 97 40.86 12.66 3.94
C ALA A 97 42.33 12.78 4.35
N ALA A 98 43.24 13.12 3.42
CA ALA A 98 44.65 13.35 3.68
C ALA A 98 44.90 14.52 4.68
N ARG A 99 43.95 15.46 4.81
CA ARG A 99 44.00 16.55 5.80
C ARG A 99 43.65 16.09 7.23
N LYS A 100 43.28 14.80 7.41
CA LYS A 100 42.87 14.19 8.68
C LYS A 100 41.79 14.99 9.41
N PRO A 101 40.61 15.20 8.75
CA PRO A 101 39.51 15.94 9.35
C PRO A 101 39.01 15.22 10.61
N GLN A 102 38.29 15.98 11.47
CA GLN A 102 37.67 15.40 12.68
C GLN A 102 36.45 14.55 12.36
N ILE A 103 36.61 13.62 11.43
CA ILE A 103 35.58 12.60 11.08
C ILE A 103 36.04 11.26 11.66
N ARG A 104 35.10 10.51 12.21
CA ARG A 104 35.30 9.15 12.70
C ARG A 104 34.38 8.18 11.97
N LEU A 105 34.91 7.04 11.58
CA LEU A 105 34.29 6.02 10.78
C LEU A 105 34.11 4.74 11.59
N PHE A 106 32.87 4.28 11.72
CA PHE A 106 32.52 2.99 12.34
C PHE A 106 31.86 2.12 11.29
N ASP A 107 32.58 1.14 10.75
CA ASP A 107 32.19 0.36 9.59
C ASP A 107 31.76 -1.06 9.99
N MET A 108 30.46 -1.30 10.06
CA MET A 108 29.87 -2.60 10.41
C MET A 108 29.86 -3.53 9.19
N LYS A 109 30.97 -4.22 8.97
CA LYS A 109 31.12 -5.13 7.83
C LYS A 109 30.56 -6.52 8.12
N PRO A 110 29.88 -7.12 7.12
CA PRO A 110 29.48 -8.53 7.23
C PRO A 110 30.71 -9.44 7.20
N ARG A 111 30.62 -10.58 7.88
CA ARG A 111 31.61 -11.65 7.79
C ARG A 111 31.54 -12.34 6.44
N TRP A 112 30.34 -12.51 5.89
CA TRP A 112 30.06 -13.16 4.62
C TRP A 112 29.20 -12.27 3.74
N LEU A 113 29.62 -12.15 2.48
CA LEU A 113 28.83 -11.43 1.50
C LEU A 113 27.70 -12.33 0.98
N THR A 114 26.54 -11.75 0.75
CA THR A 114 25.37 -12.42 0.15
C THR A 114 25.52 -12.61 -1.37
N ASN A 115 26.67 -13.15 -1.79
CA ASN A 115 26.94 -13.48 -3.18
C ASN A 115 26.24 -14.77 -3.62
N ALA A 116 26.29 -15.10 -4.92
CA ALA A 116 25.71 -16.32 -5.48
C ALA A 116 26.61 -17.55 -5.19
N VAL A 117 26.77 -17.88 -3.91
CA VAL A 117 27.58 -19.02 -3.41
C VAL A 117 26.83 -19.81 -2.34
N GLU A 118 27.14 -21.07 -2.21
CA GLU A 118 26.68 -21.88 -1.07
C GLU A 118 27.58 -21.64 0.13
N TRP A 119 26.98 -21.41 1.29
CA TRP A 119 27.74 -21.27 2.53
C TRP A 119 28.01 -22.61 3.19
N ASP A 120 29.11 -22.72 3.92
CA ASP A 120 29.46 -23.89 4.72
C ASP A 120 28.67 -23.94 6.04
N ILE A 121 28.67 -25.10 6.70
CA ILE A 121 27.90 -25.33 7.93
C ILE A 121 28.34 -24.39 9.05
N SER A 122 29.62 -24.05 9.18
CA SER A 122 30.13 -23.14 10.23
C SER A 122 29.58 -21.73 10.05
N THR A 123 29.48 -21.27 8.81
CA THR A 123 28.79 -20.01 8.46
C THR A 123 27.31 -20.05 8.84
N LEU A 124 26.60 -21.12 8.47
CA LEU A 124 25.19 -21.31 8.78
C LEU A 124 24.92 -21.34 10.29
N ASP A 125 25.77 -22.00 11.07
CA ASP A 125 25.68 -22.02 12.54
C ASP A 125 25.91 -20.63 13.15
N SER A 126 26.83 -19.86 12.59
CA SER A 126 27.12 -18.49 13.04
C SER A 126 25.94 -17.56 12.77
N LEU A 127 25.27 -17.71 11.62
CA LEU A 127 24.06 -16.95 11.31
C LEU A 127 22.92 -17.25 12.28
N ASN A 128 22.74 -18.52 12.68
CA ASN A 128 21.73 -18.89 13.68
C ASN A 128 21.99 -18.28 15.06
N ARG A 129 23.22 -17.86 15.35
CA ARG A 129 23.62 -17.14 16.55
C ARG A 129 23.71 -15.63 16.38
N LEU A 130 23.19 -15.07 15.30
CA LEU A 130 23.24 -13.65 14.95
C LEU A 130 24.67 -13.07 14.81
N GLN A 131 25.67 -13.91 14.56
CA GLN A 131 27.08 -13.51 14.45
C GLN A 131 27.45 -13.12 13.02
N TYR A 132 26.64 -12.27 12.40
CA TYR A 132 26.81 -11.87 11.01
C TYR A 132 27.88 -10.80 10.80
N TYR A 133 28.00 -9.87 11.73
CA TYR A 133 28.95 -8.76 11.63
C TYR A 133 30.32 -9.14 12.20
N ARG A 134 31.36 -8.53 11.63
CA ARG A 134 32.71 -8.56 12.20
C ARG A 134 32.81 -7.62 13.36
N ASP A 135 33.71 -7.92 14.30
CA ASP A 135 34.09 -6.93 15.30
C ASP A 135 34.68 -5.71 14.61
N THR A 136 34.32 -4.54 15.07
CA THR A 136 34.73 -3.27 14.48
C THR A 136 34.97 -2.22 15.58
N GLU A 137 35.67 -1.17 15.23
CA GLU A 137 36.02 -0.05 16.09
C GLU A 137 35.94 1.27 15.34
N TRP A 138 35.90 2.35 16.07
CA TRP A 138 35.97 3.68 15.50
C TRP A 138 37.39 3.91 14.92
N LYS A 139 37.45 4.36 13.66
CA LYS A 139 38.69 4.67 12.93
C LYS A 139 38.76 6.14 12.61
N GLU A 140 39.96 6.66 12.60
CA GLU A 140 40.23 8.01 12.11
C GLU A 140 40.04 8.06 10.59
N CYS A 141 39.60 9.23 10.12
CA CYS A 141 39.56 9.55 8.71
C CYS A 141 40.95 9.75 8.15
N ASN A 142 41.33 8.95 7.21
CA ASN A 142 42.54 9.04 6.39
C ASN A 142 42.28 8.43 5.03
N GLU A 143 43.23 8.49 4.11
CA GLU A 143 43.06 7.97 2.74
C GLU A 143 42.72 6.48 2.70
N GLU A 144 43.34 5.65 3.54
CA GLU A 144 43.06 4.20 3.56
C GLU A 144 41.66 3.88 4.08
N THR A 145 41.29 4.43 5.23
CA THR A 145 39.99 4.17 5.85
C THR A 145 38.83 4.72 5.01
N THR A 146 39.03 5.90 4.44
CA THR A 146 38.05 6.55 3.55
C THR A 146 37.84 5.79 2.25
N ASN A 147 38.96 5.32 1.61
CA ASN A 147 38.85 4.60 0.34
C ASN A 147 38.02 3.32 0.43
N ARG A 148 37.91 2.72 1.62
CA ARG A 148 37.12 1.51 1.90
C ARG A 148 35.75 1.79 2.50
N PHE A 149 35.43 3.06 2.77
CA PHE A 149 34.18 3.47 3.39
C PHE A 149 33.11 3.84 2.36
N SER A 150 31.84 4.00 2.78
CA SER A 150 30.73 4.44 1.92
C SER A 150 30.99 5.81 1.31
N ALA A 151 30.90 5.92 -0.02
CA ALA A 151 31.05 7.20 -0.72
C ALA A 151 29.89 8.17 -0.40
N VAL A 152 28.67 7.68 -0.28
CA VAL A 152 27.50 8.49 0.09
C VAL A 152 27.60 8.99 1.52
N ALA A 153 27.88 8.10 2.47
CA ALA A 153 28.02 8.46 3.87
C ALA A 153 29.21 9.41 4.08
N PHE A 154 30.33 9.20 3.37
CA PHE A 154 31.48 10.06 3.47
C PHE A 154 31.22 11.47 2.91
N ALA A 155 30.57 11.59 1.74
CA ALA A 155 30.18 12.90 1.19
C ALA A 155 29.24 13.67 2.12
N PHE A 156 28.27 12.96 2.73
CA PHE A 156 27.38 13.51 3.74
C PHE A 156 28.16 14.03 4.95
N GLY A 157 29.05 13.22 5.53
CA GLY A 157 29.85 13.58 6.69
C GLY A 157 30.87 14.70 6.41
N GLN A 158 31.47 14.73 5.21
CA GLN A 158 32.36 15.79 4.76
C GLN A 158 31.61 17.14 4.76
N MET A 159 30.45 17.21 4.11
CA MET A 159 29.67 18.46 4.04
C MET A 159 29.22 18.93 5.41
N LEU A 160 28.79 18.00 6.30
CA LEU A 160 28.45 18.35 7.68
C LEU A 160 29.67 18.88 8.45
N SER A 161 30.81 18.21 8.35
CA SER A 161 32.04 18.62 9.04
C SER A 161 32.48 20.03 8.58
N ASP A 162 32.43 20.27 7.25
CA ASP A 162 32.80 21.56 6.67
C ASP A 162 31.83 22.68 7.06
N SER A 163 30.53 22.38 7.21
CA SER A 163 29.51 23.38 7.53
C SER A 163 29.37 23.65 9.02
N LEU A 164 29.48 22.62 9.87
CA LEU A 164 29.25 22.74 11.32
C LEU A 164 30.51 23.03 12.11
N GLN A 165 31.69 22.71 11.55
CA GLN A 165 33.00 22.85 12.20
C GLN A 165 33.08 22.12 13.55
N VAL A 166 32.42 20.97 13.64
CA VAL A 166 32.45 20.06 14.80
C VAL A 166 32.84 18.65 14.36
N PRO A 167 33.31 17.80 15.29
CA PRO A 167 33.55 16.39 14.97
C PRO A 167 32.29 15.68 14.47
N VAL A 168 32.44 14.81 13.44
CA VAL A 168 31.35 14.01 12.85
C VAL A 168 31.70 12.52 12.93
N GLY A 169 30.80 11.74 13.51
CA GLY A 169 30.89 10.28 13.56
C GLY A 169 29.89 9.66 12.54
N LEU A 170 30.38 8.72 11.75
CA LEU A 170 29.56 8.00 10.76
C LEU A 170 29.55 6.51 11.09
N ILE A 171 28.39 5.96 11.44
CA ILE A 171 28.17 4.54 11.64
C ILE A 171 27.61 3.98 10.34
N LEU A 172 28.37 3.19 9.62
CA LEU A 172 27.94 2.51 8.40
C LEU A 172 27.41 1.11 8.74
N ASN A 173 26.13 0.90 8.52
CA ASN A 173 25.49 -0.41 8.63
C ASN A 173 24.58 -0.64 7.43
N ALA A 174 25.17 -1.13 6.33
CA ALA A 174 24.48 -1.33 5.07
C ALA A 174 24.86 -2.66 4.42
N ILE A 175 23.86 -3.44 4.04
CA ILE A 175 24.05 -4.80 3.50
C ILE A 175 23.50 -4.90 2.08
N GLY A 176 24.37 -5.25 1.14
CA GLY A 176 24.03 -5.39 -0.27
C GLY A 176 22.86 -6.35 -0.50
N GLY A 177 21.84 -5.88 -1.24
CA GLY A 177 20.64 -6.66 -1.59
C GLY A 177 19.66 -6.86 -0.46
N SER A 178 19.86 -6.29 0.71
CA SER A 178 18.92 -6.47 1.83
C SER A 178 17.56 -5.80 1.57
N PRO A 179 16.44 -6.49 1.77
CA PRO A 179 15.12 -5.90 1.71
C PRO A 179 14.79 -5.14 3.01
N ALA A 180 13.83 -4.21 2.95
CA ALA A 180 13.49 -3.32 4.07
C ALA A 180 13.01 -4.06 5.32
N GLU A 181 12.26 -5.14 5.15
CA GLU A 181 11.73 -5.99 6.24
C GLU A 181 12.82 -6.65 7.09
N ALA A 182 14.02 -6.83 6.55
CA ALA A 182 15.14 -7.37 7.32
C ALA A 182 15.62 -6.41 8.43
N TRP A 183 15.27 -5.12 8.34
CA TRP A 183 15.70 -4.03 9.21
C TRP A 183 14.66 -3.57 10.24
N ILE A 184 13.54 -4.30 10.39
CA ILE A 184 12.45 -4.00 11.32
C ILE A 184 12.43 -5.04 12.44
N ASP A 185 12.14 -4.65 13.67
CA ASP A 185 12.07 -5.60 14.77
C ASP A 185 10.93 -6.62 14.59
N ARG A 186 11.11 -7.78 15.21
CA ARG A 186 10.17 -8.89 15.10
C ARG A 186 8.80 -8.56 15.68
N LYS A 187 8.76 -7.90 16.83
CA LYS A 187 7.52 -7.50 17.47
C LYS A 187 6.68 -6.59 16.58
N THR A 188 7.30 -5.59 15.97
CA THR A 188 6.62 -4.69 15.04
C THR A 188 6.02 -5.46 13.85
N LEU A 189 6.78 -6.37 13.23
CA LEU A 189 6.26 -7.14 12.10
C LEU A 189 5.19 -8.16 12.53
N GLU A 190 5.32 -8.80 13.70
CA GLU A 190 4.30 -9.73 14.22
C GLU A 190 2.95 -9.05 14.44
N PHE A 191 2.93 -7.81 14.92
CA PHE A 191 1.69 -7.08 15.18
C PHE A 191 1.14 -6.31 13.97
N GLU A 192 2.01 -5.70 13.19
CA GLU A 192 1.60 -4.75 12.13
C GLU A 192 1.62 -5.37 10.73
N PHE A 193 2.47 -6.39 10.48
CA PHE A 193 2.60 -7.03 9.17
C PHE A 193 2.99 -8.52 9.27
N PRO A 194 2.21 -9.36 9.98
CA PRO A 194 2.57 -10.76 10.21
C PRO A 194 2.73 -11.59 8.93
N ASP A 195 2.01 -11.24 7.87
CA ASP A 195 2.05 -11.98 6.62
C ASP A 195 3.46 -12.03 5.99
N ILE A 196 4.30 -11.02 6.22
CA ILE A 196 5.66 -10.99 5.68
C ILE A 196 6.61 -11.98 6.38
N LEU A 197 6.26 -12.39 7.60
CA LEU A 197 7.04 -13.35 8.39
C LEU A 197 6.76 -14.81 8.01
N TYR A 198 5.55 -15.08 7.48
CA TYR A 198 5.12 -16.42 7.17
C TYR A 198 5.86 -16.98 5.95
N ASP A 199 6.55 -18.10 6.15
CA ASP A 199 7.34 -18.81 5.12
C ASP A 199 8.05 -17.86 4.13
N TRP A 200 8.86 -16.96 4.68
CA TRP A 200 9.48 -15.86 3.93
C TRP A 200 10.25 -16.34 2.67
N LYS A 201 10.75 -17.57 2.67
CA LYS A 201 11.47 -18.17 1.53
C LYS A 201 10.57 -18.48 0.33
N GLN A 202 9.27 -18.57 0.53
CA GLN A 202 8.25 -18.77 -0.52
C GLN A 202 7.32 -17.54 -0.65
N ASN A 203 7.49 -16.57 0.22
CA ASN A 203 6.61 -15.42 0.32
C ASN A 203 6.88 -14.36 -0.77
N ASN A 204 5.86 -14.06 -1.58
CA ASN A 204 5.96 -13.11 -2.70
C ASN A 204 6.04 -11.63 -2.27
N PHE A 205 5.93 -11.30 -0.98
CA PHE A 205 6.30 -9.97 -0.47
C PHE A 205 7.80 -9.72 -0.66
N ILE A 206 8.61 -10.78 -0.63
CA ILE A 206 10.05 -10.72 -0.81
C ILE A 206 10.39 -11.04 -2.26
N GLN A 207 11.20 -10.21 -2.87
CA GLN A 207 11.55 -10.30 -4.29
C GLN A 207 12.19 -11.65 -4.64
N ASP A 208 11.81 -12.23 -5.78
CA ASP A 208 12.24 -13.57 -6.22
C ASP A 208 13.75 -13.77 -6.15
N TRP A 209 14.51 -12.83 -6.72
CA TRP A 209 15.97 -12.95 -6.71
C TRP A 209 16.57 -12.97 -5.29
N ALA A 210 15.98 -12.29 -4.32
CA ALA A 210 16.43 -12.29 -2.94
C ALA A 210 16.15 -13.63 -2.26
N ARG A 211 14.98 -14.22 -2.53
CA ARG A 211 14.60 -15.57 -2.07
C ARG A 211 15.49 -16.64 -2.71
N GLU A 212 15.71 -16.59 -4.01
CA GLU A 212 16.58 -17.50 -4.74
C GLU A 212 18.04 -17.41 -4.26
N ARG A 213 18.54 -16.19 -4.03
CA ARG A 213 19.87 -15.95 -3.47
C ARG A 213 19.98 -16.55 -2.08
N ALA A 214 19.01 -16.31 -1.21
CA ALA A 214 19.00 -16.87 0.13
C ALA A 214 18.90 -18.41 0.09
N ALA A 215 18.05 -18.98 -0.75
CA ALA A 215 17.94 -20.43 -0.93
C ALA A 215 19.27 -21.06 -1.37
N LEU A 216 19.99 -20.41 -2.29
CA LEU A 216 21.34 -20.85 -2.71
C LEU A 216 22.34 -20.79 -1.54
N ASN A 217 22.40 -19.68 -0.82
CA ASN A 217 23.33 -19.49 0.28
C ASN A 217 23.16 -20.55 1.38
N ILE A 218 21.90 -20.91 1.71
CA ILE A 218 21.58 -21.85 2.80
C ILE A 218 21.36 -23.30 2.33
N ARG A 219 21.66 -23.64 1.08
CA ARG A 219 21.35 -24.95 0.48
C ARG A 219 21.87 -26.14 1.28
N LYS A 220 23.02 -25.99 1.96
CA LYS A 220 23.62 -27.04 2.79
C LYS A 220 22.97 -27.20 4.17
N SER A 221 22.06 -26.31 4.55
CA SER A 221 21.42 -26.41 5.85
C SER A 221 20.40 -27.54 5.89
N THR A 222 20.41 -28.33 6.94
CA THR A 222 19.36 -29.26 7.32
C THR A 222 18.34 -28.66 8.29
N ASN A 223 18.65 -27.47 8.82
CA ASN A 223 17.79 -26.74 9.73
C ASN A 223 16.66 -26.02 8.93
N LYS A 224 15.42 -26.41 9.15
CA LYS A 224 14.24 -25.77 8.51
C LYS A 224 14.09 -24.30 8.85
N GLN A 225 14.57 -23.89 10.05
CA GLN A 225 14.55 -22.50 10.55
C GLN A 225 15.92 -21.82 10.38
N GLN A 226 16.67 -22.18 9.35
CA GLN A 226 17.96 -21.56 9.06
C GLN A 226 17.81 -20.07 8.84
N ARG A 227 18.55 -19.27 9.61
CA ARG A 227 18.56 -17.82 9.54
C ARG A 227 19.39 -17.33 8.33
N HIS A 228 18.98 -16.16 7.79
CA HIS A 228 19.66 -15.54 6.65
C HIS A 228 19.58 -14.00 6.74
N PRO A 229 20.60 -13.22 6.30
CA PRO A 229 20.56 -11.76 6.34
C PRO A 229 19.39 -11.09 5.59
N TYR A 230 18.77 -11.77 4.63
CA TYR A 230 17.59 -11.28 3.93
C TYR A 230 16.26 -11.70 4.59
N GLU A 231 16.32 -12.53 5.62
CA GLU A 231 15.16 -12.89 6.41
C GLU A 231 14.59 -11.66 7.11
N PRO A 232 13.26 -11.47 7.14
CA PRO A 232 12.64 -10.41 7.94
C PRO A 232 13.19 -10.39 9.37
N CYS A 233 13.46 -9.20 9.92
CA CYS A 233 14.02 -8.92 11.23
C CYS A 233 15.52 -9.24 11.42
N TYR A 234 16.16 -10.02 10.56
CA TYR A 234 17.51 -10.53 10.84
C TYR A 234 18.56 -9.43 11.03
N LEU A 235 18.58 -8.45 10.12
CA LEU A 235 19.56 -7.34 10.18
C LEU A 235 19.24 -6.36 11.31
N TYR A 236 17.99 -6.26 11.69
CA TYR A 236 17.61 -5.54 12.90
C TYR A 236 18.19 -6.24 14.14
N GLU A 237 17.90 -7.52 14.33
CA GLU A 237 18.33 -8.31 15.50
C GLU A 237 19.86 -8.39 15.61
N SER A 238 20.57 -8.55 14.49
CA SER A 238 22.03 -8.72 14.47
C SER A 238 22.82 -7.41 14.41
N GLY A 239 22.25 -6.32 13.87
CA GLY A 239 23.01 -5.11 13.55
C GLY A 239 22.42 -3.79 14.01
N ILE A 240 21.08 -3.67 14.21
CA ILE A 240 20.45 -2.43 14.70
C ILE A 240 20.23 -2.47 16.20
N GLN A 241 19.66 -3.56 16.71
CA GLN A 241 19.39 -3.73 18.14
C GLN A 241 20.61 -3.47 19.05
N PRO A 242 21.84 -3.89 18.70
CA PRO A 242 23.02 -3.55 19.49
C PRO A 242 23.36 -2.05 19.53
N LEU A 243 22.87 -1.26 18.59
CA LEU A 243 23.10 0.19 18.48
C LEU A 243 22.06 1.05 19.18
N GLU A 244 20.88 0.54 19.52
CA GLU A 244 19.72 1.32 20.02
C GLU A 244 20.02 2.24 21.20
N LYS A 245 21.00 1.88 22.01
CA LYS A 245 21.38 2.65 23.18
C LYS A 245 22.50 3.65 22.92
N PHE A 246 23.08 3.61 21.72
CA PHE A 246 24.10 4.57 21.32
C PHE A 246 23.44 5.86 20.84
N PRO A 247 23.82 7.03 21.37
CA PRO A 247 23.19 8.30 21.00
C PRO A 247 23.60 8.67 19.56
N ILE A 248 22.61 8.82 18.69
CA ILE A 248 22.78 9.30 17.31
C ILE A 248 22.00 10.59 17.10
N ARG A 249 22.40 11.39 16.12
CA ARG A 249 21.70 12.60 15.73
C ARG A 249 20.55 12.33 14.78
N GLY A 250 20.73 11.33 13.90
CA GLY A 250 19.72 10.98 12.91
C GLY A 250 20.21 9.84 12.01
N ILE A 251 19.41 9.52 11.02
CA ILE A 251 19.61 8.42 10.09
C ILE A 251 19.67 8.97 8.66
N ILE A 252 20.61 8.46 7.85
CA ILE A 252 20.53 8.53 6.41
C ILE A 252 20.34 7.12 5.84
N TRP A 253 19.40 6.99 4.89
CA TRP A 253 18.93 5.71 4.39
C TRP A 253 18.97 5.63 2.86
N TYR A 254 19.63 4.61 2.30
CA TYR A 254 19.63 4.36 0.87
C TYR A 254 19.30 2.89 0.59
N GLN A 255 18.04 2.63 0.34
CA GLN A 255 17.49 1.29 0.07
C GLN A 255 16.19 1.44 -0.70
N GLY A 256 15.77 0.41 -1.39
CA GLY A 256 14.49 0.33 -2.11
C GLY A 256 14.56 -0.63 -3.29
N GLU A 257 15.74 -0.85 -3.87
CA GLU A 257 15.91 -1.67 -5.07
C GLU A 257 15.42 -3.11 -4.86
N SER A 258 15.58 -3.63 -3.63
CA SER A 258 15.11 -4.97 -3.26
C SER A 258 13.61 -5.04 -2.92
N ASN A 259 12.91 -3.90 -2.91
CA ASN A 259 11.47 -3.82 -2.66
C ASN A 259 10.70 -3.16 -3.82
N ALA A 260 11.40 -2.73 -4.89
CA ALA A 260 10.79 -1.97 -6.00
C ALA A 260 9.81 -2.78 -6.88
N HIS A 261 9.67 -4.08 -6.65
CA HIS A 261 8.66 -4.94 -7.26
C HIS A 261 7.28 -4.77 -6.61
N ASN A 262 7.21 -4.25 -5.38
CA ASN A 262 5.99 -4.12 -4.60
C ASN A 262 6.00 -2.81 -3.80
N MET A 263 5.49 -1.76 -4.43
CA MET A 263 5.49 -0.39 -3.92
C MET A 263 4.65 -0.27 -2.64
N GLU A 264 3.46 -0.87 -2.62
CA GLU A 264 2.53 -0.75 -1.48
C GLU A 264 3.08 -1.44 -0.24
N ALA A 265 3.67 -2.62 -0.40
CA ALA A 265 4.36 -3.29 0.71
C ALA A 265 5.54 -2.46 1.22
N HIS A 266 6.31 -1.83 0.32
CA HIS A 266 7.41 -0.97 0.72
C HIS A 266 6.94 0.29 1.45
N GLU A 267 5.88 0.95 1.01
CA GLU A 267 5.29 2.09 1.74
C GLU A 267 4.98 1.71 3.19
N LYS A 268 4.27 0.59 3.39
CA LYS A 268 3.96 0.08 4.73
C LYS A 268 5.23 -0.22 5.53
N LEU A 269 6.17 -0.97 4.94
CA LEU A 269 7.41 -1.35 5.60
C LEU A 269 8.26 -0.14 5.99
N PHE A 270 8.33 0.89 5.13
CA PHE A 270 9.15 2.07 5.42
C PHE A 270 8.54 2.93 6.54
N HIS A 271 7.21 3.03 6.60
CA HIS A 271 6.53 3.64 7.75
C HIS A 271 6.80 2.86 9.05
N LEU A 272 6.69 1.53 9.00
CA LEU A 272 7.00 0.68 10.16
C LEU A 272 8.46 0.79 10.58
N LEU A 273 9.41 0.80 9.64
CA LEU A 273 10.83 0.93 9.92
C LEU A 273 11.15 2.26 10.62
N THR A 274 10.66 3.37 10.09
CA THR A 274 10.90 4.70 10.66
C THR A 274 10.28 4.85 12.04
N LYS A 275 9.04 4.36 12.23
CA LYS A 275 8.35 4.32 13.51
C LYS A 275 9.11 3.45 14.52
N ASN A 276 9.43 2.22 14.14
CA ASN A 276 10.12 1.24 14.97
C ASN A 276 11.48 1.75 15.49
N TRP A 277 12.32 2.30 14.60
CA TRP A 277 13.61 2.82 15.03
C TRP A 277 13.48 4.03 15.97
N ARG A 278 12.53 4.94 15.72
CA ARG A 278 12.26 6.07 16.63
C ARG A 278 11.77 5.61 18.01
N GLU A 279 10.87 4.64 18.06
CA GLU A 279 10.39 4.06 19.32
C GLU A 279 11.52 3.41 20.13
N ASN A 280 12.42 2.69 19.46
CA ASN A 280 13.51 1.98 20.12
C ASN A 280 14.65 2.91 20.59
N TRP A 281 14.89 4.01 19.89
CA TRP A 281 15.75 5.10 20.40
C TRP A 281 15.04 6.03 21.39
N ALA A 282 13.70 5.91 21.51
CA ALA A 282 12.84 6.82 22.29
C ALA A 282 13.03 8.29 21.90
N GLU A 283 13.18 8.55 20.61
CA GLU A 283 13.46 9.86 20.04
C GLU A 283 12.90 10.01 18.62
N GLU A 284 12.32 11.17 18.31
CA GLU A 284 11.87 11.52 16.96
C GLU A 284 13.07 11.85 16.04
N LEU A 285 13.89 10.84 15.76
CA LEU A 285 15.10 10.99 14.96
C LEU A 285 14.80 11.50 13.55
N PRO A 286 15.56 12.49 13.02
CA PRO A 286 15.52 12.83 11.60
C PRO A 286 15.85 11.61 10.74
N PHE A 287 15.06 11.39 9.68
CA PHE A 287 15.21 10.27 8.78
C PHE A 287 15.30 10.78 7.33
N TYR A 288 16.51 10.85 6.79
CA TYR A 288 16.75 11.34 5.43
C TYR A 288 17.06 10.18 4.50
N TYR A 289 16.32 10.08 3.41
CA TYR A 289 16.43 8.93 2.52
C TYR A 289 16.64 9.33 1.06
N VAL A 290 17.10 8.38 0.27
CA VAL A 290 17.37 8.58 -1.16
C VAL A 290 16.20 8.06 -1.99
N GLN A 291 15.64 8.91 -2.85
CA GLN A 291 14.80 8.45 -3.96
C GLN A 291 15.64 7.67 -4.94
N LEU A 292 15.23 6.48 -5.34
CA LEU A 292 16.00 5.59 -6.22
C LEU A 292 16.46 6.30 -7.50
N SER A 293 17.66 5.98 -7.94
CA SER A 293 18.21 6.42 -9.23
C SER A 293 17.38 5.87 -10.40
N SER A 294 17.60 6.40 -11.60
CA SER A 294 16.94 5.87 -12.79
C SER A 294 17.67 4.65 -13.35
N ILE A 295 16.90 3.63 -13.73
CA ILE A 295 17.34 2.40 -14.40
C ILE A 295 16.17 1.88 -15.24
N ASP A 296 16.44 1.16 -16.32
CA ASP A 296 15.39 0.67 -17.23
C ASP A 296 14.64 -0.54 -16.65
N ARG A 297 13.80 -0.26 -15.63
CA ARG A 297 12.91 -1.23 -14.99
C ARG A 297 11.50 -0.65 -14.84
N PRO A 298 10.44 -1.34 -15.31
CA PRO A 298 9.07 -0.78 -15.38
C PRO A 298 8.48 -0.26 -14.08
N SER A 299 8.81 -0.88 -12.94
CA SER A 299 8.28 -0.47 -11.62
C SER A 299 8.92 0.81 -11.05
N TRP A 300 10.05 1.25 -11.60
CA TRP A 300 10.87 2.31 -11.01
C TRP A 300 10.19 3.67 -10.89
N PRO A 301 9.48 4.20 -11.90
CA PRO A 301 8.80 5.49 -11.77
C PRO A 301 7.74 5.49 -10.67
N TRP A 302 6.98 4.40 -10.58
CA TRP A 302 5.98 4.20 -9.53
C TRP A 302 6.61 4.21 -8.13
N PHE A 303 7.72 3.51 -7.97
CA PHE A 303 8.44 3.44 -6.71
C PHE A 303 9.06 4.79 -6.33
N ARG A 304 9.64 5.54 -7.28
CA ARG A 304 10.17 6.89 -7.03
C ARG A 304 9.09 7.87 -6.58
N ASP A 305 7.91 7.82 -7.20
CA ASP A 305 6.78 8.67 -6.80
C ASP A 305 6.22 8.28 -5.43
N SER A 306 6.17 6.99 -5.13
CA SER A 306 5.84 6.50 -3.79
C SER A 306 6.80 7.06 -2.73
N GLN A 307 8.11 7.00 -2.99
CA GLN A 307 9.11 7.60 -2.10
C GLN A 307 8.89 9.11 -1.91
N ARG A 308 8.54 9.86 -2.97
CA ARG A 308 8.19 11.29 -2.87
C ARG A 308 6.96 11.52 -1.97
N ARG A 309 5.91 10.71 -2.12
CA ARG A 309 4.68 10.84 -1.32
C ARG A 309 4.91 10.56 0.17
N MET A 310 5.83 9.66 0.51
CA MET A 310 6.19 9.38 1.89
C MET A 310 6.76 10.59 2.65
N LEU A 311 7.28 11.63 1.97
CA LEU A 311 7.65 12.90 2.61
C LEU A 311 6.48 13.58 3.33
N GLN A 312 5.25 13.36 2.89
CA GLN A 312 4.05 13.97 3.47
C GLN A 312 3.52 13.18 4.68
N SER A 313 3.79 11.89 4.73
CA SER A 313 3.25 10.97 5.75
C SER A 313 4.28 10.60 6.84
N ILE A 314 5.57 10.75 6.59
CA ILE A 314 6.63 10.50 7.58
C ILE A 314 7.14 11.83 8.11
N PRO A 315 6.81 12.21 9.35
CA PRO A 315 7.28 13.47 9.94
C PRO A 315 8.81 13.45 10.09
N ASN A 316 9.43 14.62 10.24
CA ASN A 316 10.88 14.80 10.41
C ASN A 316 11.70 13.96 9.41
N SER A 317 11.31 14.00 8.13
CA SER A 317 11.99 13.31 7.04
C SER A 317 12.43 14.25 5.93
N GLY A 318 13.28 13.74 5.03
CA GLY A 318 13.75 14.45 3.84
C GLY A 318 14.19 13.45 2.78
N MET A 319 14.15 13.84 1.50
CA MET A 319 14.44 12.93 0.39
C MET A 319 15.44 13.55 -0.59
N ALA A 320 16.56 12.89 -0.77
CA ALA A 320 17.54 13.23 -1.80
C ALA A 320 17.18 12.56 -3.13
N VAL A 321 16.99 13.33 -4.17
CA VAL A 321 16.75 12.82 -5.53
C VAL A 321 18.06 12.30 -6.10
N SER A 322 18.02 11.15 -6.80
CA SER A 322 19.20 10.55 -7.45
C SER A 322 18.96 10.10 -8.90
N SER A 323 17.78 10.40 -9.45
CA SER A 323 17.39 9.94 -10.78
C SER A 323 18.22 10.52 -11.92
N ASP A 324 18.86 11.68 -11.73
CA ASP A 324 19.79 12.33 -12.68
C ASP A 324 21.16 11.66 -12.77
N HIS A 325 21.53 10.82 -11.81
CA HIS A 325 22.77 10.07 -11.75
C HIS A 325 22.57 8.55 -11.94
N GLY A 326 21.45 8.14 -12.57
CA GLY A 326 21.19 6.73 -12.86
C GLY A 326 22.02 6.18 -14.03
N ASP A 327 21.91 4.88 -14.21
CA ASP A 327 22.43 4.15 -15.36
C ASP A 327 21.32 3.23 -15.90
N SER A 328 21.23 3.08 -17.24
CA SER A 328 20.15 2.30 -17.84
C SER A 328 20.24 0.80 -17.55
N LEU A 329 21.42 0.28 -17.28
CA LEU A 329 21.70 -1.14 -17.13
C LEU A 329 22.25 -1.49 -15.72
N ASP A 330 22.98 -0.57 -15.08
CA ASP A 330 23.60 -0.80 -13.77
C ASP A 330 22.80 -0.13 -12.64
N VAL A 331 22.42 -0.95 -11.68
CA VAL A 331 21.71 -0.48 -10.46
C VAL A 331 22.63 0.29 -9.51
N HIS A 332 23.96 0.29 -9.76
CA HIS A 332 24.98 0.93 -8.94
C HIS A 332 25.65 2.11 -9.66
N PRO A 333 24.96 3.24 -9.88
CA PRO A 333 25.59 4.39 -10.52
C PRO A 333 26.79 4.87 -9.70
N ARG A 334 27.88 5.23 -10.39
CA ARG A 334 29.17 5.52 -9.75
C ARG A 334 29.31 6.97 -9.23
N HIS A 335 28.37 7.85 -9.54
CA HIS A 335 28.28 9.20 -8.99
C HIS A 335 27.59 9.15 -7.62
N LYS A 336 28.35 9.28 -6.55
CA LYS A 336 27.86 9.13 -5.16
C LYS A 336 27.96 10.41 -4.35
N ARG A 337 28.86 11.32 -4.72
CA ARG A 337 29.12 12.53 -3.98
C ARG A 337 27.87 13.41 -3.89
N GLU A 338 27.22 13.66 -5.01
CA GLU A 338 26.04 14.50 -5.12
C GLU A 338 24.90 13.96 -4.25
N ILE A 339 24.78 12.65 -4.15
CA ILE A 339 23.73 12.02 -3.34
C ILE A 339 23.96 12.25 -1.84
N GLY A 340 25.22 12.10 -1.39
CA GLY A 340 25.60 12.40 0.00
C GLY A 340 25.44 13.87 0.35
N GLU A 341 25.83 14.76 -0.55
CA GLU A 341 25.65 16.22 -0.37
C GLU A 341 24.17 16.60 -0.32
N ARG A 342 23.28 16.02 -1.15
CA ARG A 342 21.82 16.24 -1.10
C ARG A 342 21.20 15.78 0.21
N LEU A 343 21.66 14.68 0.78
CA LEU A 343 21.25 14.26 2.12
C LEU A 343 21.72 15.27 3.19
N ALA A 344 22.94 15.80 3.04
CA ALA A 344 23.49 16.81 3.94
C ALA A 344 22.74 18.14 3.85
N HIS A 345 22.24 18.54 2.67
CA HIS A 345 21.37 19.71 2.53
C HIS A 345 20.14 19.60 3.42
N TRP A 346 19.47 18.43 3.45
CA TRP A 346 18.34 18.19 4.33
C TRP A 346 18.73 18.29 5.82
N ALA A 347 19.85 17.68 6.19
CA ALA A 347 20.35 17.72 7.57
C ALA A 347 20.70 19.15 8.00
N LEU A 348 21.45 19.87 7.19
CA LEU A 348 21.84 21.26 7.47
C LEU A 348 20.62 22.17 7.62
N ASN A 349 19.62 22.03 6.72
CA ASN A 349 18.40 22.84 6.79
C ASN A 349 17.50 22.44 7.96
N LYS A 350 17.07 21.16 8.03
CA LYS A 350 16.03 20.70 8.96
C LYS A 350 16.53 20.39 10.36
N THR A 351 17.74 19.82 10.49
CA THR A 351 18.30 19.44 11.79
C THR A 351 19.11 20.55 12.41
N TYR A 352 19.87 21.31 11.60
CA TYR A 352 20.79 22.30 12.10
C TYR A 352 20.36 23.76 11.85
N GLY A 353 19.26 23.98 11.11
CA GLY A 353 18.67 25.31 10.92
C GLY A 353 19.46 26.25 10.01
N HIS A 354 20.34 25.72 9.15
CA HIS A 354 21.07 26.54 8.17
C HIS A 354 20.13 26.99 7.04
N GLU A 355 20.38 28.19 6.54
CA GLU A 355 19.69 28.78 5.39
C GLU A 355 20.23 28.17 4.06
N ILE A 356 20.11 26.88 3.89
CA ILE A 356 20.47 26.16 2.67
C ILE A 356 19.20 25.55 2.05
N ILE A 357 19.10 25.51 0.72
CA ILE A 357 17.97 24.88 0.04
C ILE A 357 18.07 23.38 0.20
N PRO A 358 17.09 22.70 0.87
CA PRO A 358 17.23 21.28 1.21
C PRO A 358 16.96 20.35 0.04
N SER A 359 16.16 20.76 -0.95
CA SER A 359 15.68 19.90 -2.04
C SER A 359 15.66 20.64 -3.38
N GLY A 360 15.66 19.88 -4.45
CA GLY A 360 15.19 20.34 -5.75
C GLY A 360 13.66 20.51 -5.76
N PRO A 361 13.07 20.93 -6.91
CA PRO A 361 11.64 21.15 -7.02
C PRO A 361 10.84 19.88 -6.64
N LEU A 362 9.95 20.02 -5.66
CA LEU A 362 9.02 18.98 -5.24
C LEU A 362 7.61 19.34 -5.70
N TYR A 363 6.93 18.42 -6.39
CA TYR A 363 5.55 18.62 -6.78
C TYR A 363 4.66 18.96 -5.58
N ARG A 364 3.92 20.08 -5.69
CA ARG A 364 2.98 20.56 -4.67
C ARG A 364 1.54 20.38 -5.11
N SER A 365 1.19 20.92 -6.29
CA SER A 365 -0.18 20.90 -6.80
C SER A 365 -0.21 21.16 -8.30
N VAL A 366 -1.35 20.90 -8.94
CA VAL A 366 -1.62 21.26 -10.31
C VAL A 366 -3.00 21.89 -10.45
N ILE A 367 -3.10 22.88 -11.32
CA ILE A 367 -4.38 23.46 -11.77
C ILE A 367 -4.48 23.22 -13.25
N PHE A 368 -5.58 22.61 -13.68
CA PHE A 368 -5.90 22.42 -15.09
C PHE A 368 -6.83 23.54 -15.55
N LYS A 369 -6.41 24.25 -16.57
CA LYS A 369 -7.21 25.31 -17.18
C LYS A 369 -7.10 25.19 -18.69
N ASP A 370 -8.26 25.11 -19.36
CA ASP A 370 -8.35 24.88 -20.79
C ASP A 370 -7.54 23.61 -21.17
N SER A 371 -6.69 23.69 -22.17
CA SER A 371 -5.80 22.60 -22.61
C SER A 371 -4.45 22.55 -21.89
N THR A 372 -4.32 23.16 -20.70
CA THR A 372 -3.04 23.38 -20.05
C THR A 372 -3.07 22.94 -18.58
N ALA A 373 -1.97 22.34 -18.11
CA ALA A 373 -1.71 22.07 -16.69
C ALA A 373 -0.69 23.10 -16.15
N TYR A 374 -0.98 23.71 -15.02
CA TYR A 374 -0.09 24.62 -14.28
C TYR A 374 0.38 23.90 -13.02
N VAL A 375 1.61 23.42 -13.08
CA VAL A 375 2.22 22.61 -12.01
C VAL A 375 3.01 23.49 -11.08
N THR A 376 2.68 23.50 -9.81
CA THR A 376 3.35 24.29 -8.76
C THR A 376 4.29 23.41 -7.96
N PHE A 377 5.47 23.93 -7.64
CA PHE A 377 6.53 23.24 -6.90
C PHE A 377 6.91 23.96 -5.61
N ASP A 378 7.18 23.20 -4.55
CA ASP A 378 7.97 23.63 -3.43
C ASP A 378 9.46 23.62 -3.82
N TYR A 379 10.27 24.46 -3.19
CA TYR A 379 11.72 24.62 -3.49
C TYR A 379 12.04 24.96 -4.94
N GLY A 380 11.07 25.54 -5.67
CA GLY A 380 11.20 25.84 -7.10
C GLY A 380 11.91 27.18 -7.43
N LYS A 381 12.42 27.93 -6.44
CA LYS A 381 13.05 29.19 -6.70
C LYS A 381 14.21 29.06 -7.70
N GLY A 382 14.22 29.90 -8.74
CA GLY A 382 15.24 29.90 -9.79
C GLY A 382 15.24 28.64 -10.66
N MET A 383 14.08 27.99 -10.85
CA MET A 383 13.95 26.83 -11.73
C MET A 383 14.52 27.12 -13.13
N HIS A 384 15.25 26.16 -13.67
CA HIS A 384 15.79 26.17 -15.04
C HIS A 384 16.07 24.74 -15.50
N SER A 385 16.44 24.58 -16.77
CA SER A 385 16.90 23.29 -17.26
C SER A 385 18.41 23.14 -16.97
N SER A 386 18.83 21.98 -16.47
CA SER A 386 20.22 21.73 -16.05
C SER A 386 21.25 21.76 -17.19
N ASP A 387 20.79 21.63 -18.42
CA ASP A 387 21.62 21.56 -19.63
C ASP A 387 21.38 22.69 -20.62
N GLY A 388 20.52 23.67 -20.30
CA GLY A 388 20.17 24.79 -21.17
C GLY A 388 19.21 24.44 -22.29
N ASP A 389 18.87 23.17 -22.48
CA ASP A 389 17.87 22.72 -23.45
C ASP A 389 16.43 22.93 -22.94
N LYS A 390 15.42 22.66 -23.79
CA LYS A 390 14.02 22.63 -23.37
C LYS A 390 13.81 21.65 -22.25
N LEU A 391 12.83 21.93 -21.38
CA LEU A 391 12.38 20.99 -20.34
C LEU A 391 11.88 19.69 -21.00
N ARG A 392 12.28 18.56 -20.43
CA ARG A 392 11.97 17.23 -20.94
C ARG A 392 11.17 16.43 -19.95
N THR A 393 10.61 15.32 -20.45
CA THR A 393 9.98 14.26 -19.64
C THR A 393 8.70 14.66 -18.91
N PHE A 394 8.10 15.80 -19.26
CA PHE A 394 6.73 16.07 -18.90
C PHE A 394 5.80 15.31 -19.83
N GLU A 395 4.75 14.75 -19.26
CA GLU A 395 3.69 14.05 -19.97
C GLU A 395 2.34 14.45 -19.38
N ILE A 396 1.30 14.49 -20.22
CA ILE A 396 -0.04 14.96 -19.86
C ILE A 396 -1.08 13.97 -20.40
N ALA A 397 -2.18 13.79 -19.69
CA ALA A 397 -3.26 12.89 -20.09
C ALA A 397 -4.65 13.49 -19.82
N GLU A 398 -5.65 13.01 -20.54
CA GLU A 398 -7.07 13.23 -20.25
C GLU A 398 -7.58 12.18 -19.24
N HIS A 399 -8.89 12.03 -19.14
CA HIS A 399 -9.54 11.08 -18.22
C HIS A 399 -9.18 9.61 -18.42
N ASP A 400 -8.82 9.25 -19.65
CA ASP A 400 -8.43 7.89 -20.00
C ASP A 400 -7.08 7.46 -19.41
N GLY A 401 -6.31 8.44 -18.89
CA GLY A 401 -4.99 8.18 -18.32
C GLY A 401 -3.91 7.81 -19.38
N LEU A 402 -4.17 8.02 -20.66
CA LEU A 402 -3.20 7.83 -21.73
C LEU A 402 -2.27 9.03 -21.80
N PHE A 403 -1.08 8.88 -21.23
CA PHE A 403 -0.10 9.96 -21.21
C PHE A 403 0.61 10.12 -22.56
N VAL A 404 0.68 11.35 -23.02
CA VAL A 404 1.44 11.76 -24.19
C VAL A 404 2.55 12.74 -23.79
N PRO A 405 3.67 12.80 -24.52
CA PRO A 405 4.70 13.82 -24.31
C PRO A 405 4.11 15.23 -24.38
N ALA A 406 4.60 16.09 -23.49
CA ALA A 406 4.13 17.47 -23.38
C ALA A 406 5.28 18.47 -23.46
N GLU A 407 4.97 19.64 -24.05
CA GLU A 407 5.80 20.83 -23.93
C GLU A 407 5.66 21.41 -22.53
N ALA A 408 6.75 21.99 -22.02
CA ALA A 408 6.76 22.59 -20.70
C ALA A 408 7.54 23.91 -20.70
N GLN A 409 7.04 24.90 -19.95
CA GLN A 409 7.63 26.22 -19.82
C GLN A 409 7.56 26.70 -18.37
N ILE A 410 8.66 27.16 -17.82
CA ILE A 410 8.69 27.83 -16.54
C ILE A 410 8.10 29.22 -16.72
N ILE A 411 7.05 29.56 -15.95
CA ILE A 411 6.37 30.88 -16.06
C ILE A 411 6.68 31.79 -14.87
N ASP A 412 7.09 31.23 -13.75
CA ASP A 412 7.55 31.94 -12.55
C ASP A 412 8.48 31.06 -11.71
N GLY A 413 8.97 31.55 -10.59
CA GLY A 413 9.85 30.79 -9.69
C GLY A 413 9.24 29.58 -8.99
N LYS A 414 7.97 29.23 -9.25
CA LYS A 414 7.26 28.12 -8.61
C LYS A 414 6.43 27.28 -9.57
N THR A 415 6.14 27.75 -10.78
CA THR A 415 5.13 27.18 -11.65
C THR A 415 5.71 26.81 -13.03
N VAL A 416 5.40 25.62 -13.48
CA VAL A 416 5.66 25.13 -14.84
C VAL A 416 4.33 24.96 -15.56
N LYS A 417 4.19 25.60 -16.70
CA LYS A 417 3.08 25.42 -17.65
C LYS A 417 3.37 24.21 -18.52
N VAL A 418 2.42 23.26 -18.63
CA VAL A 418 2.55 22.00 -19.37
C VAL A 418 1.36 21.82 -20.30
N TRP A 419 1.61 21.50 -21.58
CA TRP A 419 0.54 21.31 -22.58
C TRP A 419 0.98 20.36 -23.70
N SER A 420 0.03 19.83 -24.44
CA SER A 420 0.25 19.06 -25.66
C SER A 420 -0.84 19.38 -26.68
N GLY A 421 -0.46 19.50 -27.96
CA GLY A 421 -1.44 19.70 -29.04
C GLY A 421 -2.39 18.50 -29.24
N GLN A 422 -2.10 17.35 -28.65
CA GLN A 422 -2.90 16.14 -28.70
C GLN A 422 -3.97 16.09 -27.61
N ILE A 423 -3.86 16.94 -26.56
CA ILE A 423 -4.72 16.92 -25.36
C ILE A 423 -5.53 18.21 -25.29
N ARG A 424 -6.85 18.09 -25.25
CA ARG A 424 -7.76 19.25 -25.17
C ARG A 424 -8.25 19.53 -23.75
N ASN A 425 -8.42 18.48 -22.94
CA ASN A 425 -8.98 18.59 -21.58
C ASN A 425 -8.11 17.79 -20.59
N PRO A 426 -6.91 18.28 -20.26
CA PRO A 426 -5.98 17.56 -19.38
C PRO A 426 -6.55 17.34 -18.00
N LYS A 427 -6.28 16.17 -17.43
CA LYS A 427 -6.68 15.76 -16.09
C LYS A 427 -5.51 15.25 -15.25
N PHE A 428 -4.43 14.83 -15.92
CA PHE A 428 -3.24 14.32 -15.26
C PHE A 428 -1.99 14.88 -15.90
N VAL A 429 -0.96 15.08 -15.09
CA VAL A 429 0.39 15.44 -15.50
C VAL A 429 1.40 14.61 -14.71
N ARG A 430 2.50 14.23 -15.33
CA ARG A 430 3.61 13.54 -14.66
C ARG A 430 4.96 14.02 -15.23
N TYR A 431 6.01 13.79 -14.44
CA TYR A 431 7.36 14.21 -14.78
C TYR A 431 8.38 13.14 -14.37
N GLY A 432 9.40 12.93 -15.23
CA GLY A 432 10.44 11.94 -14.95
C GLY A 432 9.92 10.52 -14.86
N TRP A 433 8.82 10.21 -15.54
CA TRP A 433 8.10 8.95 -15.38
C TRP A 433 8.74 7.78 -16.13
N GLN A 434 9.71 8.02 -17.00
CA GLN A 434 10.44 6.96 -17.67
C GLN A 434 11.26 6.18 -16.63
N PRO A 435 11.37 4.83 -16.72
CA PRO A 435 12.22 4.03 -15.86
C PRO A 435 13.65 4.55 -15.79
N PHE A 436 14.33 4.67 -16.94
CA PHE A 436 15.54 5.46 -17.10
C PHE A 436 15.15 6.84 -17.64
N THR A 437 15.27 7.87 -16.82
CA THR A 437 14.81 9.22 -17.17
C THR A 437 15.96 10.17 -17.48
N ARG A 438 15.72 11.10 -18.40
CA ARG A 438 16.59 12.24 -18.73
C ARG A 438 15.95 13.56 -18.33
N ALA A 439 15.25 13.56 -17.23
CA ALA A 439 14.63 14.73 -16.63
C ALA A 439 15.67 15.80 -16.31
N ASN A 440 15.41 17.06 -16.63
CA ASN A 440 16.39 18.13 -16.57
C ASN A 440 15.93 19.39 -15.80
N LEU A 441 14.80 19.33 -15.08
CA LEU A 441 14.35 20.46 -14.26
C LEU A 441 15.17 20.51 -12.96
N VAL A 442 15.80 21.64 -12.68
CA VAL A 442 16.53 21.91 -11.44
C VAL A 442 16.14 23.30 -10.89
N ASN A 443 16.47 23.58 -9.64
CA ASN A 443 16.31 24.89 -9.03
C ASN A 443 17.64 25.68 -9.02
N GLU A 444 17.64 26.90 -8.40
CA GLU A 444 18.83 27.76 -8.32
C GLU A 444 20.05 27.12 -7.65
N ALA A 445 19.85 26.09 -6.81
CA ALA A 445 20.93 25.34 -6.17
C ALA A 445 21.43 24.18 -7.05
N GLY A 446 20.92 24.02 -8.29
CA GLY A 446 21.24 22.90 -9.17
C GLY A 446 20.68 21.55 -8.71
N LEU A 447 19.76 21.56 -7.75
CA LEU A 447 19.15 20.34 -7.23
C LEU A 447 18.00 19.88 -8.16
N PRO A 448 17.94 18.58 -8.53
CA PRO A 448 16.97 18.06 -9.50
C PRO A 448 15.57 17.91 -8.91
N ALA A 449 14.57 18.14 -9.77
CA ALA A 449 13.18 17.84 -9.44
C ALA A 449 12.95 16.35 -9.31
N SER A 450 12.13 15.97 -8.32
CA SER A 450 11.76 14.56 -8.14
C SER A 450 10.80 14.07 -9.22
N THR A 451 10.83 12.78 -9.50
CA THR A 451 9.75 12.11 -10.24
C THR A 451 8.43 12.32 -9.52
N PHE A 452 7.39 12.69 -10.26
CA PHE A 452 6.03 12.78 -9.72
C PHE A 452 4.98 12.41 -10.77
N ARG A 453 3.82 12.04 -10.27
CA ARG A 453 2.56 11.99 -10.98
C ARG A 453 1.55 12.82 -10.19
N SER A 454 0.79 13.69 -10.90
CA SER A 454 -0.33 14.37 -10.27
C SER A 454 -1.39 13.32 -9.95
N GLU A 455 -1.56 13.05 -8.68
CA GLU A 455 -2.74 12.33 -8.23
C GLU A 455 -3.66 13.32 -7.54
N ALA A 456 -4.93 13.23 -7.88
CA ALA A 456 -5.97 13.57 -6.97
C ALA A 456 -5.85 12.63 -5.77
N ALA A 457 -6.16 13.05 -4.56
CA ALA A 457 -6.74 12.15 -3.60
C ALA A 457 -7.89 11.49 -4.35
N PRO A 458 -7.83 10.18 -4.65
CA PRO A 458 -8.70 9.60 -5.67
C PRO A 458 -10.16 9.68 -5.25
N VAL A 459 -10.40 9.81 -3.96
CA VAL A 459 -11.75 9.88 -3.39
C VAL A 459 -11.85 10.81 -2.20
N SER A 460 -12.97 11.49 -2.08
CA SER A 460 -13.36 12.28 -0.91
C SER A 460 -14.49 11.55 -0.18
N TRP A 461 -14.22 11.09 1.05
CA TRP A 461 -15.18 10.35 1.88
C TRP A 461 -16.08 11.26 2.69
N PHE A 462 -17.31 10.83 2.90
CA PHE A 462 -18.24 11.41 3.88
C PHE A 462 -19.24 10.35 4.36
N ARG A 463 -19.80 10.56 5.54
CA ARG A 463 -20.77 9.64 6.14
C ARG A 463 -22.18 10.19 5.99
N LEU A 464 -23.10 9.32 5.61
CA LEU A 464 -24.54 9.56 5.65
C LEU A 464 -25.10 9.00 6.98
N PRO A 465 -26.35 9.36 7.36
CA PRO A 465 -26.99 8.79 8.54
C PRO A 465 -27.00 7.27 8.51
N ASP A 466 -26.71 6.65 9.63
CA ASP A 466 -26.74 5.21 9.79
C ASP A 466 -28.14 4.66 9.53
N LEU A 467 -28.22 3.41 9.05
CA LEU A 467 -29.48 2.69 8.89
C LEU A 467 -30.26 2.68 10.22
N PRO A 468 -31.57 2.90 10.22
CA PRO A 468 -32.35 3.06 11.43
C PRO A 468 -32.45 1.78 12.25
N GLY A 469 -32.37 1.91 13.55
CA GLY A 469 -32.71 0.89 14.52
C GLY A 469 -34.18 0.88 14.88
N THR A 470 -34.51 0.28 15.99
CA THR A 470 -35.83 0.36 16.61
C THR A 470 -35.82 1.42 17.72
N GLU A 471 -36.99 1.88 18.17
CA GLU A 471 -37.12 2.83 19.29
C GLU A 471 -36.45 2.32 20.60
N LYS A 472 -36.21 1.01 20.70
CA LYS A 472 -35.70 0.35 21.90
C LYS A 472 -34.27 -0.17 21.78
N SER A 473 -33.68 -0.16 20.58
CA SER A 473 -32.32 -0.67 20.36
C SER A 473 -31.62 0.02 19.21
N PRO A 474 -30.29 0.26 19.29
CA PRO A 474 -29.51 0.80 18.19
C PRO A 474 -29.60 -0.13 16.97
N SER A 475 -29.37 0.42 15.81
CA SER A 475 -29.32 -0.36 14.57
C SER A 475 -28.15 -1.33 14.57
N LEU A 476 -28.43 -2.59 14.27
CA LEU A 476 -27.40 -3.59 13.98
C LEU A 476 -26.95 -3.57 12.52
N GLY A 477 -27.64 -2.77 11.69
CA GLY A 477 -27.46 -2.81 10.24
C GLY A 477 -28.02 -4.08 9.61
N VAL A 478 -27.84 -4.17 8.29
CA VAL A 478 -28.27 -5.35 7.50
C VAL A 478 -27.21 -5.72 6.49
N SER A 479 -27.17 -7.00 6.13
CA SER A 479 -26.41 -7.52 5.00
C SER A 479 -27.36 -7.82 3.85
N ALA A 480 -26.84 -7.68 2.63
CA ALA A 480 -27.52 -7.98 1.37
C ALA A 480 -28.90 -7.32 1.20
N PRO A 481 -29.03 -6.01 1.51
CA PRO A 481 -30.26 -5.27 1.23
C PRO A 481 -30.41 -5.01 -0.26
N PHE A 482 -31.64 -4.71 -0.69
CA PHE A 482 -31.88 -4.04 -1.96
C PHE A 482 -31.63 -2.54 -1.80
N THR A 483 -30.98 -1.91 -2.78
CA THR A 483 -30.61 -0.50 -2.71
C THR A 483 -30.79 0.19 -4.06
N GLY A 484 -30.71 1.51 -4.07
CA GLY A 484 -30.67 2.30 -5.30
C GLY A 484 -31.03 3.76 -5.04
N VAL A 485 -30.78 4.60 -6.03
CA VAL A 485 -31.15 6.02 -6.00
C VAL A 485 -32.17 6.33 -7.11
N SER A 486 -33.26 6.98 -6.76
CA SER A 486 -34.25 7.48 -7.70
C SER A 486 -34.83 8.79 -7.18
N GLY A 487 -35.01 9.79 -8.06
CA GLY A 487 -35.57 11.09 -7.68
C GLY A 487 -34.89 11.80 -6.51
N GLY A 488 -33.56 11.65 -6.35
CA GLY A 488 -32.80 12.24 -5.24
C GLY A 488 -32.97 11.55 -3.88
N GLN A 489 -33.67 10.43 -3.85
CA GLN A 489 -33.83 9.60 -2.68
C GLN A 489 -32.96 8.34 -2.78
N LEU A 490 -32.25 8.02 -1.71
CA LEU A 490 -31.56 6.74 -1.53
C LEU A 490 -32.51 5.76 -0.86
N PHE A 491 -32.77 4.63 -1.50
CA PHE A 491 -33.64 3.57 -1.00
C PHE A 491 -32.84 2.40 -0.46
N VAL A 492 -33.31 1.84 0.67
CA VAL A 492 -32.82 0.59 1.25
C VAL A 492 -34.02 -0.27 1.64
N ALA A 493 -34.05 -1.50 1.14
CA ALA A 493 -35.15 -2.39 1.39
C ALA A 493 -34.68 -3.80 1.79
N GLY A 494 -35.39 -4.46 2.69
CA GLY A 494 -35.12 -5.84 3.09
C GLY A 494 -33.78 -5.97 3.81
N GLY A 495 -32.99 -7.01 3.44
CA GLY A 495 -31.76 -7.39 4.11
C GLY A 495 -31.99 -8.30 5.29
N CYS A 496 -30.91 -8.72 5.96
CA CYS A 496 -30.94 -9.62 7.10
C CYS A 496 -29.85 -9.32 8.13
N ASN A 497 -30.10 -9.71 9.39
CA ASN A 497 -29.10 -9.66 10.46
C ASN A 497 -29.39 -10.74 11.53
N PHE A 498 -28.77 -10.62 12.72
CA PHE A 498 -29.00 -11.49 13.88
C PHE A 498 -29.36 -10.61 15.08
N PRO A 499 -30.68 -10.31 15.30
CA PRO A 499 -31.11 -9.30 16.27
C PRO A 499 -31.00 -9.74 17.74
N GLY A 500 -31.06 -11.05 18.01
CA GLY A 500 -31.04 -11.58 19.39
C GLY A 500 -29.61 -11.85 19.86
N LYS A 501 -28.98 -12.84 19.21
CA LYS A 501 -27.61 -13.26 19.51
C LYS A 501 -26.78 -13.25 18.24
N PRO A 502 -25.46 -13.00 18.35
CA PRO A 502 -24.57 -13.17 17.21
C PRO A 502 -24.62 -14.58 16.61
N ALA A 503 -24.32 -14.70 15.32
CA ALA A 503 -24.25 -16.01 14.64
C ALA A 503 -23.28 -16.97 15.35
N ALA A 504 -22.14 -16.48 15.85
CA ALA A 504 -21.15 -17.25 16.60
C ALA A 504 -21.67 -17.86 17.91
N GLU A 505 -22.74 -17.30 18.46
CA GLU A 505 -23.43 -17.79 19.69
C GLU A 505 -24.71 -18.60 19.35
N GLY A 506 -24.88 -19.03 18.11
CA GLY A 506 -26.06 -19.77 17.66
C GLY A 506 -27.29 -18.90 17.43
N GLY A 507 -27.10 -17.60 17.15
CA GLY A 507 -28.18 -16.67 16.84
C GLY A 507 -28.95 -17.04 15.57
N THR A 508 -30.23 -16.71 15.55
CA THR A 508 -31.11 -16.95 14.40
C THR A 508 -31.12 -15.73 13.47
N LYS A 509 -30.93 -15.98 12.19
CA LYS A 509 -30.97 -14.95 11.15
C LYS A 509 -32.41 -14.49 10.92
N GLU A 510 -32.62 -13.19 10.96
CA GLU A 510 -33.92 -12.55 10.65
C GLU A 510 -33.83 -11.78 9.33
N TYR A 511 -34.90 -11.87 8.53
CA TYR A 511 -35.05 -11.23 7.24
C TYR A 511 -36.12 -10.13 7.32
N TYR A 512 -35.86 -9.01 6.65
CA TYR A 512 -36.71 -7.83 6.74
C TYR A 512 -37.46 -7.53 5.44
N CYS A 513 -38.56 -6.80 5.57
CA CYS A 513 -39.34 -6.30 4.43
C CYS A 513 -39.46 -4.76 4.39
N ASN A 514 -38.98 -4.06 5.43
CA ASN A 514 -39.12 -2.59 5.47
C ASN A 514 -38.36 -1.93 4.32
N ILE A 515 -38.95 -0.83 3.80
CA ILE A 515 -38.34 0.06 2.83
C ILE A 515 -38.10 1.41 3.48
N TYR A 516 -36.88 1.89 3.45
CA TYR A 516 -36.47 3.18 3.96
C TYR A 516 -35.99 4.07 2.82
N ALA A 517 -36.22 5.38 2.94
CA ALA A 517 -35.71 6.42 2.04
C ALA A 517 -34.93 7.47 2.83
N LEU A 518 -33.87 7.96 2.23
CA LEU A 518 -33.07 9.09 2.70
C LEU A 518 -32.92 10.11 1.59
N ASP A 519 -33.28 11.36 1.86
CA ASP A 519 -33.04 12.45 0.93
C ASP A 519 -31.54 12.81 0.91
N ILE A 520 -30.89 12.55 -0.22
CA ILE A 520 -29.45 12.82 -0.41
C ILE A 520 -29.18 14.13 -1.15
N THR A 521 -30.23 14.90 -1.48
CA THR A 521 -30.11 16.24 -2.10
C THR A 521 -30.08 17.37 -1.09
N ALA A 522 -30.64 17.14 0.11
CA ALA A 522 -30.70 18.13 1.17
C ALA A 522 -29.29 18.43 1.75
N ARG A 523 -29.01 19.72 2.06
CA ARG A 523 -27.77 20.15 2.71
C ARG A 523 -27.62 19.60 4.15
N SER A 524 -28.75 19.32 4.83
CA SER A 524 -28.79 18.64 6.12
C SER A 524 -29.72 17.43 5.98
N HIS A 525 -29.17 16.22 6.18
CA HIS A 525 -29.95 14.99 6.07
C HIS A 525 -30.91 14.86 7.25
N ALA A 526 -32.22 14.88 6.96
CA ALA A 526 -33.27 14.77 7.97
C ALA A 526 -33.44 13.36 8.57
N GLY A 527 -32.57 12.40 8.23
CA GLY A 527 -32.63 11.02 8.65
C GLY A 527 -33.54 10.14 7.77
N TRP A 528 -33.50 8.85 8.01
CA TRP A 528 -34.24 7.84 7.26
C TRP A 528 -35.73 7.89 7.57
N LYS A 529 -36.56 7.74 6.54
CA LYS A 529 -38.02 7.58 6.66
C LYS A 529 -38.41 6.19 6.19
N ARG A 530 -39.23 5.47 6.99
CA ARG A 530 -39.87 4.25 6.51
C ARG A 530 -41.04 4.62 5.62
N ILE A 531 -41.00 4.21 4.36
CA ILE A 531 -41.93 4.61 3.32
C ILE A 531 -42.77 3.44 2.77
N GLY A 532 -42.43 2.20 3.12
CA GLY A 532 -43.14 1.04 2.59
C GLY A 532 -42.59 -0.29 3.11
N LYS A 533 -43.04 -1.36 2.47
CA LYS A 533 -42.60 -2.74 2.71
C LYS A 533 -42.58 -3.51 1.39
N LEU A 534 -41.60 -4.44 1.29
CA LEU A 534 -41.60 -5.51 0.28
C LEU A 534 -42.79 -6.45 0.55
N PRO A 535 -43.34 -7.08 -0.48
CA PRO A 535 -44.44 -8.08 -0.31
C PRO A 535 -44.05 -9.24 0.63
N ILE A 536 -42.78 -9.67 0.60
CA ILE A 536 -42.20 -10.68 1.48
C ILE A 536 -40.83 -10.22 2.00
N PRO A 537 -40.38 -10.67 3.17
CA PRO A 537 -39.00 -10.42 3.62
C PRO A 537 -38.00 -11.05 2.66
N LEU A 538 -36.99 -10.30 2.21
CA LEU A 538 -35.97 -10.75 1.27
C LEU A 538 -34.59 -10.15 1.58
N ALA A 539 -33.55 -10.94 1.31
CA ALA A 539 -32.15 -10.55 1.25
C ALA A 539 -31.42 -11.32 0.14
N TYR A 540 -30.15 -10.95 -0.16
CA TYR A 540 -29.31 -11.64 -1.14
C TYR A 540 -29.87 -11.64 -2.58
N GLY A 541 -30.70 -10.67 -2.92
CA GLY A 541 -31.10 -10.37 -4.27
C GLY A 541 -30.16 -9.38 -4.96
N ALA A 542 -30.45 -9.04 -6.21
CA ALA A 542 -29.73 -8.00 -6.94
C ALA A 542 -30.55 -6.71 -7.04
N SER A 543 -29.85 -5.58 -7.09
CA SER A 543 -30.41 -4.24 -7.29
C SER A 543 -29.85 -3.61 -8.56
N VAL A 544 -30.71 -3.02 -9.35
CA VAL A 544 -30.35 -2.36 -10.60
C VAL A 544 -31.02 -0.99 -10.66
N THR A 545 -30.26 0.06 -10.97
CA THR A 545 -30.79 1.38 -11.28
C THR A 545 -30.99 1.48 -12.80
N THR A 546 -32.19 1.91 -13.21
CA THR A 546 -32.53 2.18 -14.61
C THR A 546 -32.89 3.67 -14.74
N PRO A 547 -32.99 4.23 -15.96
CA PRO A 547 -33.44 5.61 -16.16
C PRO A 547 -34.84 5.88 -15.60
N GLU A 548 -35.71 4.87 -15.59
CA GLU A 548 -37.12 4.98 -15.19
C GLU A 548 -37.36 4.68 -13.70
N GLY A 549 -36.41 4.04 -13.00
CA GLY A 549 -36.56 3.64 -11.61
C GLY A 549 -35.58 2.55 -11.19
N LEU A 550 -35.94 1.80 -10.16
CA LEU A 550 -35.12 0.72 -9.62
C LEU A 550 -35.72 -0.64 -9.94
N VAL A 551 -34.91 -1.65 -10.09
CA VAL A 551 -35.37 -3.04 -10.21
C VAL A 551 -34.68 -3.89 -9.12
N TRP A 552 -35.48 -4.59 -8.32
CA TRP A 552 -35.03 -5.52 -7.30
C TRP A 552 -35.38 -6.96 -7.72
N ILE A 553 -34.42 -7.87 -7.68
CA ILE A 553 -34.49 -9.16 -8.38
C ILE A 553 -34.10 -10.31 -7.46
N GLY A 554 -34.97 -11.33 -7.35
CA GLY A 554 -34.67 -12.59 -6.66
C GLY A 554 -34.40 -12.44 -5.18
N GLY A 555 -33.43 -13.16 -4.66
CA GLY A 555 -33.09 -13.20 -3.23
C GLY A 555 -33.70 -14.39 -2.51
N ASN A 556 -33.52 -14.41 -1.19
CA ASN A 556 -34.06 -15.49 -0.36
C ASN A 556 -34.54 -14.96 1.00
N ASN A 557 -35.21 -15.86 1.71
CA ASN A 557 -35.51 -15.77 3.14
C ASN A 557 -35.35 -17.14 3.78
N ASN A 558 -35.78 -17.30 5.05
CA ASN A 558 -35.70 -18.57 5.77
C ASN A 558 -36.67 -19.67 5.26
N LYS A 559 -37.54 -19.35 4.29
CA LYS A 559 -38.56 -20.27 3.76
C LYS A 559 -38.28 -20.65 2.31
N GLU A 560 -37.85 -19.69 1.48
CA GLU A 560 -37.75 -19.88 0.04
C GLU A 560 -36.67 -19.05 -0.62
N VAL A 561 -36.26 -19.47 -1.82
CA VAL A 561 -35.50 -18.67 -2.79
C VAL A 561 -36.50 -18.09 -3.78
N SER A 562 -36.45 -16.76 -3.98
CA SER A 562 -37.43 -16.01 -4.74
C SER A 562 -37.16 -16.00 -6.25
N ARG A 563 -38.23 -15.94 -7.05
CA ARG A 563 -38.20 -15.62 -8.48
C ARG A 563 -38.70 -14.20 -8.75
N GLN A 564 -39.15 -13.48 -7.74
CA GLN A 564 -39.84 -12.20 -7.91
C GLN A 564 -38.89 -11.14 -8.43
N VAL A 565 -39.43 -10.26 -9.27
CA VAL A 565 -38.74 -9.10 -9.83
C VAL A 565 -39.68 -7.91 -9.64
N PHE A 566 -39.19 -6.88 -8.94
CA PHE A 566 -39.95 -5.70 -8.61
C PHE A 566 -39.38 -4.49 -9.34
N PHE A 567 -40.20 -3.78 -10.08
CA PHE A 567 -39.93 -2.43 -10.56
C PHE A 567 -40.40 -1.44 -9.53
N VAL A 568 -39.56 -0.53 -9.12
CA VAL A 568 -39.78 0.42 -8.03
C VAL A 568 -39.59 1.84 -8.55
N ASN A 569 -40.64 2.64 -8.48
CA ASN A 569 -40.63 4.02 -8.94
C ASN A 569 -41.03 4.97 -7.81
N TRP A 570 -40.38 6.12 -7.72
CA TRP A 570 -40.63 7.18 -6.75
C TRP A 570 -41.39 8.33 -7.37
N ASP A 571 -42.60 8.62 -6.89
CA ASP A 571 -43.35 9.84 -7.21
C ASP A 571 -42.92 10.96 -6.24
N GLY A 572 -42.01 11.83 -6.69
CA GLY A 572 -41.48 12.94 -5.89
C GLY A 572 -42.53 14.01 -5.52
N GLU A 573 -43.60 14.18 -6.29
CA GLU A 573 -44.65 15.13 -5.97
C GLU A 573 -45.56 14.59 -4.86
N LYS A 574 -45.91 13.33 -4.94
CA LYS A 574 -46.78 12.68 -3.94
C LYS A 574 -46.01 12.09 -2.78
N GLN A 575 -44.70 12.07 -2.82
CA GLN A 575 -43.80 11.43 -1.84
C GLN A 575 -44.20 9.94 -1.61
N GLN A 576 -44.49 9.24 -2.71
CA GLN A 576 -45.04 7.88 -2.69
C GLN A 576 -44.20 6.92 -3.53
N LEU A 577 -43.99 5.72 -2.98
CA LEU A 577 -43.33 4.63 -3.66
C LEU A 577 -44.34 3.73 -4.37
N HIS A 578 -44.08 3.45 -5.64
CA HIS A 578 -44.89 2.52 -6.44
C HIS A 578 -44.03 1.26 -6.70
N ILE A 579 -44.57 0.08 -6.39
CA ILE A 579 -43.97 -1.21 -6.66
C ILE A 579 -44.84 -1.97 -7.64
N THR A 580 -44.25 -2.36 -8.78
CA THR A 580 -44.92 -3.16 -9.81
C THR A 580 -44.16 -4.46 -10.03
N GLU A 581 -44.84 -5.58 -10.11
CA GLU A 581 -44.21 -6.87 -10.45
C GLU A 581 -43.87 -6.94 -11.94
N LEU A 582 -42.63 -7.32 -12.25
CA LEU A 582 -42.17 -7.66 -13.60
C LEU A 582 -42.22 -9.19 -13.81
N PRO A 583 -42.08 -9.68 -15.05
CA PRO A 583 -41.99 -11.10 -15.31
C PRO A 583 -40.97 -11.80 -14.37
N PRO A 584 -41.38 -12.87 -13.68
CA PRO A 584 -40.53 -13.53 -12.70
C PRO A 584 -39.32 -14.23 -13.39
N LEU A 585 -38.23 -14.34 -12.68
CA LEU A 585 -37.04 -15.09 -13.16
C LEU A 585 -37.44 -16.50 -13.66
N PRO A 586 -36.74 -17.03 -14.67
CA PRO A 586 -36.97 -18.40 -15.16
C PRO A 586 -36.81 -19.47 -14.08
N MET A 587 -35.95 -19.21 -13.11
CA MET A 587 -35.71 -20.07 -11.95
C MET A 587 -35.52 -19.23 -10.68
N PRO A 588 -35.77 -19.77 -9.48
CA PRO A 588 -35.46 -19.06 -8.23
C PRO A 588 -33.94 -18.89 -8.10
N LEU A 589 -33.49 -17.68 -7.75
CA LEU A 589 -32.07 -17.34 -7.58
C LEU A 589 -31.83 -16.44 -6.39
N ASP A 590 -30.82 -16.76 -5.59
CA ASP A 590 -30.23 -15.90 -4.59
C ASP A 590 -28.70 -15.71 -4.82
N ASN A 591 -28.09 -14.72 -4.18
CA ASN A 591 -26.68 -14.41 -4.34
C ASN A 591 -26.24 -14.24 -5.81
N LEU A 592 -27.16 -13.71 -6.60
CA LEU A 592 -27.00 -13.37 -8.01
C LEU A 592 -26.49 -11.93 -8.14
N SER A 593 -26.09 -11.57 -9.35
CA SER A 593 -25.81 -10.18 -9.70
C SER A 593 -26.55 -9.77 -10.97
N ALA A 594 -26.88 -8.49 -11.08
CA ALA A 594 -27.62 -7.97 -12.21
C ALA A 594 -27.14 -6.58 -12.64
N THR A 595 -27.41 -6.21 -13.90
CA THR A 595 -27.10 -4.89 -14.45
C THR A 595 -28.11 -4.52 -15.53
N TYR A 596 -28.11 -3.23 -15.92
CA TYR A 596 -28.94 -2.70 -17.00
C TYR A 596 -28.03 -2.14 -18.11
N ALA A 597 -28.36 -2.47 -19.35
CA ALA A 597 -27.68 -1.95 -20.52
C ALA A 597 -28.60 -2.04 -21.75
N ASP A 598 -28.52 -1.07 -22.64
CA ASP A 598 -29.23 -1.05 -23.94
C ASP A 598 -30.75 -1.39 -23.82
N GLY A 599 -31.43 -0.87 -22.78
CA GLY A 599 -32.83 -1.15 -22.58
C GLY A 599 -33.17 -2.52 -21.94
N CYS A 600 -32.17 -3.31 -21.60
CA CYS A 600 -32.35 -4.66 -21.06
C CYS A 600 -31.76 -4.80 -19.65
N LEU A 601 -32.44 -5.58 -18.82
CA LEU A 601 -31.88 -6.17 -17.60
C LEU A 601 -31.09 -7.43 -17.97
N TYR A 602 -29.98 -7.61 -17.27
CA TYR A 602 -29.16 -8.82 -17.37
C TYR A 602 -28.93 -9.40 -15.97
N VAL A 603 -29.05 -10.71 -15.84
CA VAL A 603 -28.86 -11.44 -14.58
C VAL A 603 -27.87 -12.59 -14.80
N ALA A 604 -26.83 -12.64 -13.96
CA ALA A 604 -25.83 -13.72 -14.01
C ALA A 604 -25.48 -14.25 -12.62
N GLY A 605 -25.07 -15.51 -12.57
CA GLY A 605 -24.65 -16.19 -11.35
C GLY A 605 -25.78 -16.45 -10.36
N GLY A 606 -25.38 -16.67 -9.11
CA GLY A 606 -26.30 -17.04 -8.03
C GLY A 606 -26.49 -18.55 -7.88
N LYS A 607 -27.32 -18.92 -6.92
CA LYS A 607 -27.74 -20.30 -6.67
C LYS A 607 -29.24 -20.39 -6.50
N GLY A 608 -29.82 -21.48 -7.02
CA GLY A 608 -31.23 -21.85 -6.80
C GLY A 608 -31.33 -23.05 -5.87
N LYS A 609 -32.51 -23.30 -5.33
CA LYS A 609 -32.76 -24.67 -4.84
C LYS A 609 -32.69 -25.61 -6.06
N PRO A 610 -32.05 -26.78 -5.95
CA PRO A 610 -32.16 -27.80 -7.00
C PRO A 610 -33.69 -28.03 -7.21
N GLN A 611 -34.22 -27.69 -8.38
CA GLN A 611 -35.42 -28.36 -8.78
C GLN A 611 -35.06 -29.82 -8.74
N THR A 612 -35.85 -30.65 -8.13
CA THR A 612 -35.83 -32.10 -8.32
C THR A 612 -36.15 -32.31 -9.79
N VAL A 613 -35.14 -32.21 -10.62
CA VAL A 613 -35.15 -32.74 -11.96
C VAL A 613 -35.14 -34.23 -11.73
N PRO A 614 -36.07 -35.03 -12.34
CA PRO A 614 -36.03 -36.47 -12.24
C PRO A 614 -34.64 -36.93 -12.62
N ILE A 615 -33.99 -37.69 -11.73
CA ILE A 615 -32.70 -38.31 -12.02
C ILE A 615 -32.86 -39.03 -13.33
N GLY A 616 -32.10 -38.62 -14.37
CA GLY A 616 -32.05 -39.37 -15.59
C GLY A 616 -31.65 -40.79 -15.27
N GLN A 617 -32.11 -41.77 -16.02
CA GLN A 617 -31.86 -43.19 -15.81
C GLN A 617 -30.36 -43.59 -15.78
N ASP A 618 -29.47 -42.63 -16.01
CA ASP A 618 -28.00 -42.77 -15.99
C ASP A 618 -27.31 -42.27 -14.71
N GLY A 619 -28.08 -41.78 -13.71
CA GLY A 619 -27.50 -41.32 -12.44
C GLY A 619 -26.67 -40.03 -12.52
N SER A 620 -26.65 -39.33 -13.65
CA SER A 620 -25.91 -38.07 -13.79
C SER A 620 -26.62 -36.92 -13.05
N GLN A 621 -25.97 -36.34 -12.01
CA GLN A 621 -26.39 -35.08 -11.46
C GLN A 621 -26.16 -33.99 -12.52
N THR A 622 -27.21 -33.24 -12.87
CA THR A 622 -27.12 -32.06 -13.75
C THR A 622 -26.08 -31.06 -13.18
N ALA A 623 -25.04 -30.83 -13.94
CA ALA A 623 -24.02 -29.83 -13.61
C ALA A 623 -24.68 -28.46 -13.36
N LEU A 624 -24.18 -27.70 -12.38
CA LEU A 624 -24.52 -26.31 -12.17
C LEU A 624 -24.30 -25.56 -13.49
N THR A 625 -25.37 -25.06 -14.10
CA THR A 625 -25.27 -24.25 -15.33
C THR A 625 -24.93 -22.83 -14.98
N ASN A 626 -24.23 -22.12 -15.85
CA ASN A 626 -23.77 -20.74 -15.72
C ASN A 626 -24.67 -19.78 -16.51
N PRO A 627 -25.96 -19.63 -16.18
CA PRO A 627 -26.89 -18.92 -17.04
C PRO A 627 -26.64 -17.42 -17.02
N LEU A 628 -26.76 -16.80 -18.19
CA LEU A 628 -27.01 -15.39 -18.36
C LEU A 628 -28.44 -15.24 -18.85
N PHE A 629 -29.26 -14.48 -18.13
CA PHE A 629 -30.61 -14.14 -18.53
C PHE A 629 -30.74 -12.67 -18.89
N SER A 630 -31.60 -12.34 -19.86
CA SER A 630 -31.97 -10.96 -20.17
C SER A 630 -33.47 -10.76 -20.24
N LEU A 631 -33.94 -9.56 -19.82
CA LEU A 631 -35.30 -9.10 -19.97
C LEU A 631 -35.29 -7.69 -20.55
N GLN A 632 -35.91 -7.51 -21.71
CA GLN A 632 -36.06 -6.16 -22.32
C GLN A 632 -37.11 -5.36 -21.57
N LEU A 633 -36.77 -4.16 -21.15
CA LEU A 633 -37.68 -3.20 -20.50
C LEU A 633 -38.19 -2.13 -21.48
N THR A 634 -37.30 -1.63 -22.32
CA THR A 634 -37.58 -0.54 -23.26
C THR A 634 -37.09 -0.92 -24.67
N PRO A 635 -37.73 -0.46 -25.77
CA PRO A 635 -38.92 0.40 -25.81
C PRO A 635 -40.26 -0.29 -25.42
N SER A 636 -40.25 -1.61 -25.25
CA SER A 636 -41.42 -2.38 -24.80
C SER A 636 -40.99 -3.52 -23.87
N LEU A 637 -41.75 -3.72 -22.79
CA LEU A 637 -41.51 -4.81 -21.84
C LEU A 637 -41.76 -6.17 -22.49
N GLN A 638 -40.76 -7.05 -22.47
CA GLN A 638 -40.91 -8.47 -22.82
C GLN A 638 -41.75 -9.20 -21.77
N LYS A 639 -42.49 -10.22 -22.21
CA LYS A 639 -43.29 -11.04 -21.31
C LYS A 639 -42.50 -12.12 -20.58
N GLU A 640 -41.35 -12.50 -21.12
CA GLU A 640 -40.51 -13.59 -20.62
C GLU A 640 -39.03 -13.26 -20.73
N TRP A 641 -38.24 -13.83 -19.81
CA TRP A 641 -36.79 -13.78 -19.84
C TRP A 641 -36.23 -14.64 -20.95
N VAL A 642 -35.16 -14.16 -21.59
CA VAL A 642 -34.40 -14.88 -22.61
C VAL A 642 -33.13 -15.42 -21.99
N ARG A 643 -32.85 -16.71 -22.16
CA ARG A 643 -31.54 -17.29 -21.83
C ARG A 643 -30.56 -16.95 -22.93
N LEU A 644 -29.42 -16.36 -22.55
CA LEU A 644 -28.29 -16.04 -23.39
C LEU A 644 -27.20 -17.10 -23.22
N PRO A 645 -26.11 -17.06 -24.03
CA PRO A 645 -24.98 -17.99 -23.87
C PRO A 645 -24.43 -17.97 -22.44
N ASP A 646 -24.25 -19.16 -21.89
CA ASP A 646 -23.71 -19.35 -20.55
C ASP A 646 -22.29 -18.78 -20.45
N PHE A 647 -21.92 -18.23 -19.28
CA PHE A 647 -20.55 -17.77 -19.08
C PHE A 647 -19.60 -18.96 -18.89
N PRO A 648 -18.34 -18.86 -19.39
CA PRO A 648 -17.35 -19.92 -19.27
C PRO A 648 -16.79 -20.06 -17.85
N GLY A 649 -16.24 -21.21 -17.53
CA GLY A 649 -15.55 -21.48 -16.27
C GLY A 649 -16.48 -21.92 -15.13
N PRO A 650 -16.04 -21.75 -13.86
CA PRO A 650 -16.79 -22.19 -12.68
C PRO A 650 -18.12 -21.47 -12.52
N ALA A 651 -19.09 -22.11 -11.88
CA ALA A 651 -20.30 -21.45 -11.42
C ALA A 651 -19.95 -20.33 -10.43
N ARG A 652 -20.78 -19.27 -10.36
CA ARG A 652 -20.49 -18.08 -9.55
C ARG A 652 -21.65 -17.72 -8.64
N VAL A 653 -21.48 -18.02 -7.37
CA VAL A 653 -22.32 -17.50 -6.27
C VAL A 653 -21.68 -16.24 -5.74
N GLN A 654 -22.45 -15.18 -5.50
CA GLN A 654 -21.95 -13.86 -5.07
C GLN A 654 -20.92 -13.20 -6.04
N PRO A 655 -21.08 -13.29 -7.37
CA PRO A 655 -20.27 -12.50 -8.26
C PRO A 655 -20.68 -11.03 -8.22
N VAL A 656 -19.90 -10.18 -8.89
CA VAL A 656 -20.31 -8.82 -9.23
C VAL A 656 -20.53 -8.70 -10.73
N LEU A 657 -21.56 -7.96 -11.16
CA LEU A 657 -21.89 -7.72 -12.56
C LEU A 657 -22.19 -6.23 -12.77
N THR A 658 -21.53 -5.63 -13.74
CA THR A 658 -21.84 -4.24 -14.16
C THR A 658 -21.69 -4.10 -15.66
N ALA A 659 -22.40 -3.15 -16.25
CA ALA A 659 -22.29 -2.82 -17.67
C ALA A 659 -21.47 -1.53 -17.85
N GLN A 660 -20.61 -1.48 -18.87
CA GLN A 660 -19.85 -0.29 -19.22
C GLN A 660 -19.54 -0.26 -20.72
N GLN A 661 -19.38 0.96 -21.24
CA GLN A 661 -18.92 1.18 -22.60
C GLN A 661 -17.47 0.65 -22.74
N SER A 662 -17.16 0.07 -23.89
CA SER A 662 -15.81 -0.37 -24.27
C SER A 662 -15.50 0.04 -25.71
N GLU A 663 -14.30 -0.26 -26.18
CA GLU A 663 -13.84 0.09 -27.54
C GLU A 663 -14.73 -0.46 -28.67
N ASP A 664 -15.40 -1.60 -28.42
CA ASP A 664 -16.24 -2.30 -29.40
C ASP A 664 -17.75 -2.23 -29.07
N GLY A 665 -18.16 -1.47 -28.07
CA GLY A 665 -19.53 -1.29 -27.65
C GLY A 665 -19.78 -1.59 -26.16
N ILE A 666 -21.04 -1.72 -25.76
CA ILE A 666 -21.38 -2.03 -24.38
C ILE A 666 -21.08 -3.49 -24.07
N ARG A 667 -20.36 -3.69 -22.96
CA ARG A 667 -20.06 -5.02 -22.40
C ARG A 667 -20.55 -5.11 -20.96
N LEU A 668 -20.95 -6.34 -20.59
CA LEU A 668 -21.25 -6.70 -19.20
C LEU A 668 -20.01 -7.33 -18.62
N TYR A 669 -19.53 -6.86 -17.49
CA TYR A 669 -18.32 -7.34 -16.81
C TYR A 669 -18.71 -8.13 -15.58
N LEU A 670 -18.36 -9.43 -15.55
CA LEU A 670 -18.63 -10.40 -14.48
C LEU A 670 -17.31 -10.76 -13.78
N ALA A 671 -17.20 -10.46 -12.49
CA ALA A 671 -15.97 -10.72 -11.74
C ALA A 671 -16.23 -11.41 -10.39
N GLY A 672 -15.24 -12.13 -9.88
CA GLY A 672 -15.31 -12.80 -8.58
C GLY A 672 -16.42 -13.86 -8.52
N GLY A 673 -16.93 -14.11 -7.33
CA GLY A 673 -17.86 -15.18 -7.02
C GLY A 673 -17.13 -16.48 -6.68
N PHE A 674 -17.90 -17.50 -6.31
CA PHE A 674 -17.34 -18.81 -6.00
C PHE A 674 -18.27 -19.94 -6.45
N GLN A 675 -17.68 -21.06 -6.80
CA GLN A 675 -18.38 -22.32 -7.00
C GLN A 675 -18.35 -23.11 -5.69
N PRO A 676 -19.50 -23.48 -5.10
CA PRO A 676 -19.53 -24.32 -3.91
C PRO A 676 -18.87 -25.68 -4.14
N ALA A 677 -18.35 -26.26 -3.05
CA ALA A 677 -17.84 -27.63 -3.08
C ALA A 677 -18.95 -28.63 -3.46
N SER A 678 -18.56 -29.71 -4.12
CA SER A 678 -19.43 -30.86 -4.42
C SER A 678 -18.82 -32.14 -3.84
N ALA A 679 -19.50 -33.28 -3.98
CA ALA A 679 -19.00 -34.56 -3.50
C ALA A 679 -17.61 -34.95 -4.10
N HIS A 680 -17.23 -34.40 -5.25
CA HIS A 680 -16.03 -34.77 -6.00
C HIS A 680 -15.10 -33.57 -6.34
N GLN A 681 -15.42 -32.36 -5.87
CA GLN A 681 -14.66 -31.17 -6.20
C GLN A 681 -14.68 -30.16 -5.05
N GLU A 682 -13.53 -29.63 -4.71
CA GLU A 682 -13.39 -28.51 -3.77
C GLU A 682 -14.07 -27.25 -4.31
N ALA A 683 -14.43 -26.35 -3.38
CA ALA A 683 -14.94 -25.04 -3.74
C ALA A 683 -13.87 -24.23 -4.49
N ILE A 684 -14.29 -23.51 -5.51
CA ILE A 684 -13.42 -22.65 -6.33
C ILE A 684 -13.82 -21.20 -6.09
N VAL A 685 -12.89 -20.38 -5.60
CA VAL A 685 -13.08 -18.94 -5.49
C VAL A 685 -12.52 -18.28 -6.76
N CYS A 686 -13.36 -17.54 -7.49
CA CYS A 686 -12.99 -16.96 -8.77
C CYS A 686 -12.18 -15.66 -8.56
N THR A 687 -11.11 -15.53 -9.32
CA THR A 687 -10.14 -14.42 -9.27
C THR A 687 -10.03 -13.66 -10.60
N ASP A 688 -10.82 -14.06 -11.59
CA ASP A 688 -10.84 -13.54 -12.94
C ASP A 688 -12.02 -12.59 -13.18
N MET A 689 -11.95 -11.91 -14.30
CA MET A 689 -13.02 -11.10 -14.85
C MET A 689 -13.35 -11.55 -16.26
N LEU A 690 -14.63 -11.75 -16.53
CA LEU A 690 -15.19 -12.07 -17.84
C LEU A 690 -15.94 -10.86 -18.37
N SER A 691 -16.02 -10.71 -19.69
CA SER A 691 -16.92 -9.73 -20.31
C SER A 691 -17.81 -10.36 -21.39
N TYR A 692 -19.05 -9.91 -21.44
CA TYR A 692 -20.04 -10.31 -22.45
C TYR A 692 -20.42 -9.13 -23.32
N HIS A 693 -20.30 -9.29 -24.62
CA HIS A 693 -20.69 -8.22 -25.56
C HIS A 693 -22.18 -8.29 -25.87
N SER A 694 -22.92 -7.21 -25.56
CA SER A 694 -24.39 -7.17 -25.65
C SER A 694 -24.93 -7.50 -27.06
N LYS A 695 -24.25 -7.03 -28.13
CA LYS A 695 -24.68 -7.23 -29.52
C LYS A 695 -24.18 -8.54 -30.13
N THR A 696 -22.87 -8.87 -30.00
CA THR A 696 -22.30 -10.07 -30.63
C THR A 696 -22.59 -11.35 -29.83
N LYS A 697 -23.08 -11.20 -28.58
CA LYS A 697 -23.44 -12.31 -27.69
C LYS A 697 -22.27 -13.24 -27.37
N GLN A 698 -21.07 -12.72 -27.30
CA GLN A 698 -19.85 -13.49 -27.06
C GLN A 698 -19.19 -13.11 -25.73
N TRP A 699 -18.74 -14.13 -25.00
CA TRP A 699 -17.91 -13.99 -23.81
C TRP A 699 -16.43 -13.85 -24.18
N ARG A 700 -15.71 -13.08 -23.38
CA ARG A 700 -14.25 -12.91 -23.42
C ARG A 700 -13.70 -12.94 -22.02
N ASN A 701 -12.51 -13.53 -21.83
CA ASN A 701 -11.77 -13.46 -20.60
C ASN A 701 -10.93 -12.17 -20.60
N GLU A 702 -11.13 -11.31 -19.61
CA GLU A 702 -10.40 -10.05 -19.41
C GLU A 702 -9.13 -10.23 -18.55
N GLY A 703 -8.87 -11.46 -18.08
CA GLY A 703 -7.74 -11.78 -17.22
C GLY A 703 -8.08 -11.82 -15.73
N PHE A 704 -7.05 -11.85 -14.91
CA PHE A 704 -7.19 -11.92 -13.46
C PHE A 704 -7.29 -10.53 -12.84
N LEU A 705 -7.97 -10.45 -11.70
CA LEU A 705 -7.94 -9.26 -10.84
C LEU A 705 -6.50 -9.02 -10.37
N PRO A 706 -6.08 -7.75 -10.17
CA PRO A 706 -4.75 -7.45 -9.67
C PRO A 706 -4.49 -8.17 -8.35
N SER A 707 -3.38 -8.89 -8.25
CA SER A 707 -2.97 -9.55 -7.01
C SER A 707 -2.86 -8.56 -5.86
N LEU A 708 -3.07 -9.03 -4.64
CA LEU A 708 -2.74 -8.28 -3.44
C LEU A 708 -1.23 -8.08 -3.37
N ALA A 709 -0.80 -7.06 -2.63
CA ALA A 709 0.60 -6.92 -2.26
C ALA A 709 1.09 -8.25 -1.64
N GLY A 710 2.08 -8.90 -2.28
CA GLY A 710 2.58 -10.21 -1.87
C GLY A 710 2.15 -11.38 -2.72
N GLY A 711 1.50 -11.10 -3.86
CA GLY A 711 1.19 -12.13 -4.86
C GLY A 711 0.02 -13.04 -4.51
N SER A 712 -0.63 -12.88 -3.34
CA SER A 712 -1.84 -13.64 -3.06
C SER A 712 -2.96 -13.20 -4.01
N HIS A 713 -3.79 -14.15 -4.39
CA HIS A 713 -4.90 -13.90 -5.31
C HIS A 713 -5.91 -12.93 -4.70
N ARG A 714 -6.59 -12.17 -5.55
CA ARG A 714 -7.69 -11.28 -5.18
C ARG A 714 -9.00 -11.82 -5.73
N THR A 715 -10.04 -11.71 -4.94
CA THR A 715 -11.42 -11.90 -5.37
C THR A 715 -12.27 -10.69 -4.96
N VAL A 716 -13.39 -10.47 -5.61
CA VAL A 716 -14.43 -9.52 -5.22
C VAL A 716 -15.73 -10.24 -4.85
N THR A 717 -15.62 -11.51 -4.47
CA THR A 717 -16.76 -12.32 -4.00
C THR A 717 -17.44 -11.66 -2.81
N GLY A 718 -18.74 -11.45 -2.89
CA GLY A 718 -19.53 -10.71 -1.88
C GLY A 718 -19.25 -9.21 -1.83
N GLY A 719 -18.44 -8.67 -2.74
CA GLY A 719 -18.23 -7.24 -2.93
C GLY A 719 -19.26 -6.61 -3.85
N CYS A 720 -18.91 -5.42 -4.39
CA CYS A 720 -19.75 -4.67 -5.30
C CYS A 720 -18.97 -4.19 -6.52
N ALA A 721 -19.69 -3.99 -7.64
CA ALA A 721 -19.17 -3.35 -8.84
C ALA A 721 -20.11 -2.24 -9.29
N ILE A 722 -19.54 -1.14 -9.81
CA ILE A 722 -20.32 -0.03 -10.34
C ILE A 722 -19.60 0.64 -11.49
N ALA A 723 -20.36 1.03 -12.53
CA ALA A 723 -19.83 1.83 -13.62
C ALA A 723 -19.56 3.28 -13.17
N SER A 724 -18.48 3.87 -13.63
CA SER A 724 -18.08 5.23 -13.29
C SER A 724 -17.55 5.95 -14.54
N GLY A 725 -18.16 7.09 -14.87
CA GLY A 725 -17.87 7.79 -16.13
C GLY A 725 -18.15 6.90 -17.34
N ASP A 726 -17.45 7.18 -18.44
CA ASP A 726 -17.74 6.55 -19.74
C ASP A 726 -16.92 5.29 -20.01
N SER A 727 -15.89 5.01 -19.21
CA SER A 727 -14.92 3.95 -19.50
C SER A 727 -14.38 3.22 -18.27
N SER A 728 -14.92 3.44 -17.09
CA SER A 728 -14.38 2.87 -15.86
C SER A 728 -15.40 2.02 -15.11
N ILE A 729 -14.87 0.98 -14.48
CA ILE A 729 -15.60 0.14 -13.52
C ILE A 729 -14.87 0.23 -12.18
N LEU A 730 -15.60 0.47 -11.10
CA LEU A 730 -15.08 0.42 -9.74
C LEU A 730 -15.46 -0.92 -9.11
N LEU A 731 -14.50 -1.57 -8.49
CA LEU A 731 -14.69 -2.77 -7.67
C LEU A 731 -14.35 -2.44 -6.22
N VAL A 732 -15.22 -2.81 -5.30
CA VAL A 732 -15.11 -2.48 -3.87
C VAL A 732 -15.52 -3.65 -2.98
N GLY A 733 -14.84 -3.78 -1.84
CA GLY A 733 -15.19 -4.74 -0.79
C GLY A 733 -15.03 -6.19 -1.18
N GLY A 734 -15.77 -7.05 -0.49
CA GLY A 734 -15.74 -8.50 -0.64
C GLY A 734 -14.74 -9.18 0.29
N VAL A 735 -14.73 -10.50 0.24
CA VAL A 735 -13.95 -11.35 1.13
C VAL A 735 -12.48 -11.43 0.71
N ASN A 736 -11.59 -11.80 1.64
CA ASN A 736 -10.22 -12.18 1.33
C ASN A 736 -10.20 -13.58 0.67
N TYR A 737 -9.46 -13.73 -0.41
CA TYR A 737 -9.40 -14.97 -1.18
C TYR A 737 -8.95 -16.17 -0.35
N ASP A 738 -7.81 -16.06 0.33
CA ASP A 738 -7.21 -17.19 1.04
C ASP A 738 -8.08 -17.62 2.22
N ARG A 739 -8.50 -16.66 3.07
CA ARG A 739 -9.37 -16.94 4.22
C ARG A 739 -10.70 -17.55 3.82
N PHE A 740 -11.28 -17.06 2.73
CA PHE A 740 -12.57 -17.56 2.27
C PHE A 740 -12.46 -18.94 1.62
N ARG A 741 -11.45 -19.16 0.77
CA ARG A 741 -11.17 -20.48 0.18
C ARG A 741 -10.94 -21.54 1.26
N ASP A 742 -10.13 -21.20 2.26
CA ASP A 742 -9.80 -22.12 3.34
C ASP A 742 -11.05 -22.43 4.18
N ALA A 743 -11.90 -21.45 4.47
CA ALA A 743 -13.16 -21.66 5.18
C ALA A 743 -14.16 -22.54 4.41
N LEU A 744 -14.14 -22.48 3.07
CA LEU A 744 -15.01 -23.31 2.23
C LEU A 744 -14.54 -24.77 2.15
N ASN A 745 -13.22 -25.00 2.12
CA ASN A 745 -12.62 -26.30 1.88
C ASN A 745 -12.13 -27.00 3.16
N HIS A 746 -11.77 -26.21 4.18
CA HIS A 746 -11.26 -26.68 5.46
C HIS A 746 -11.97 -25.93 6.61
N PRO A 747 -13.28 -26.11 6.81
CA PRO A 747 -14.04 -25.36 7.81
C PRO A 747 -13.53 -25.62 9.24
N GLU A 748 -13.16 -24.55 9.92
CA GLU A 748 -12.74 -24.60 11.33
C GLU A 748 -13.94 -24.39 12.25
N PRO A 749 -14.04 -25.13 13.40
CA PRO A 749 -15.18 -25.00 14.31
C PRO A 749 -15.33 -23.60 14.93
N ASP A 750 -14.24 -22.88 15.08
CA ASP A 750 -14.15 -21.53 15.67
C ASP A 750 -14.12 -20.41 14.62
N TYR A 751 -14.35 -20.72 13.35
CA TYR A 751 -14.31 -19.75 12.25
C TYR A 751 -15.09 -18.45 12.53
N LEU A 752 -16.24 -18.52 13.18
CA LEU A 752 -17.07 -17.35 13.50
C LEU A 752 -16.58 -16.54 14.72
N LEU A 753 -15.64 -17.07 15.50
CA LEU A 753 -15.18 -16.47 16.76
C LEU A 753 -14.05 -15.46 16.56
N HIS A 754 -13.36 -15.49 15.44
CA HIS A 754 -12.25 -14.58 15.15
C HIS A 754 -12.69 -13.11 15.13
N PRO A 755 -11.80 -12.16 15.46
CA PRO A 755 -12.05 -10.73 15.33
C PRO A 755 -12.17 -10.32 13.85
N ALA A 756 -12.74 -9.15 13.58
CA ALA A 756 -13.05 -8.73 12.20
C ALA A 756 -11.82 -8.61 11.29
N ASP A 757 -10.70 -8.13 11.83
CA ASP A 757 -9.43 -7.97 11.13
C ASP A 757 -8.80 -9.29 10.68
N TRP A 758 -9.09 -10.41 11.39
CA TRP A 758 -8.63 -11.74 10.99
C TRP A 758 -9.17 -12.17 9.62
N TYR A 759 -10.41 -11.76 9.25
CA TYR A 759 -11.02 -12.11 7.96
C TYR A 759 -10.44 -11.34 6.78
N LYS A 760 -9.72 -10.24 7.03
CA LYS A 760 -9.02 -9.43 6.01
C LYS A 760 -9.91 -9.08 4.82
N PHE A 761 -11.13 -8.64 5.06
CA PHE A 761 -12.00 -8.21 3.97
C PHE A 761 -11.34 -7.09 3.16
N ASN A 762 -11.62 -7.05 1.86
CA ASN A 762 -10.94 -6.15 0.94
C ASN A 762 -11.19 -4.68 1.27
N THR A 763 -10.12 -3.93 1.52
CA THR A 763 -10.13 -2.47 1.70
C THR A 763 -9.84 -1.71 0.40
N SER A 764 -9.42 -2.40 -0.64
CA SER A 764 -8.96 -1.78 -1.89
C SER A 764 -10.10 -1.24 -2.73
N LEU A 765 -9.94 -0.01 -3.21
CA LEU A 765 -10.74 0.55 -4.30
C LEU A 765 -9.98 0.34 -5.61
N LEU A 766 -10.52 -0.50 -6.48
CA LEU A 766 -9.95 -0.81 -7.79
C LEU A 766 -10.77 -0.14 -8.89
N GLN A 767 -10.07 0.42 -9.86
CA GLN A 767 -10.67 0.95 -11.08
C GLN A 767 -10.11 0.18 -12.29
N TYR A 768 -11.01 -0.33 -13.13
CA TYR A 768 -10.68 -0.92 -14.42
C TYR A 768 -11.11 0.01 -15.54
N ASN A 769 -10.20 0.38 -16.42
CA ASN A 769 -10.54 1.13 -17.63
C ASN A 769 -10.85 0.16 -18.76
N THR A 770 -12.08 0.21 -19.28
CA THR A 770 -12.62 -0.75 -20.26
C THR A 770 -12.09 -0.56 -21.68
N PHE A 771 -11.48 0.59 -21.99
CA PHE A 771 -10.83 0.88 -23.28
C PHE A 771 -9.36 0.46 -23.26
N THR A 772 -8.63 0.87 -22.23
CA THR A 772 -7.19 0.58 -22.12
C THR A 772 -6.90 -0.78 -21.51
N LYS A 773 -7.92 -1.43 -20.90
CA LYS A 773 -7.82 -2.71 -20.17
C LYS A 773 -6.84 -2.66 -19.01
N HIS A 774 -6.65 -1.45 -18.44
CA HIS A 774 -5.69 -1.21 -17.38
C HIS A 774 -6.39 -1.08 -16.02
N TRP A 775 -5.76 -1.67 -14.98
CA TRP A 775 -6.17 -1.54 -13.60
C TRP A 775 -5.44 -0.39 -12.91
N THR A 776 -6.18 0.38 -12.13
CA THR A 776 -5.63 1.41 -11.23
C THR A 776 -6.10 1.10 -9.81
N HIS A 777 -5.18 1.09 -8.87
CA HIS A 777 -5.47 1.02 -7.44
C HIS A 777 -5.65 2.45 -6.91
N LEU A 778 -6.87 2.78 -6.47
CA LEU A 778 -7.25 4.12 -6.01
C LEU A 778 -7.09 4.32 -4.50
N GLY A 779 -6.54 3.34 -3.79
CA GLY A 779 -6.29 3.39 -2.35
C GLY A 779 -6.93 2.24 -1.57
N ASN A 780 -6.59 2.16 -0.29
CA ASN A 780 -7.18 1.23 0.67
C ASN A 780 -7.98 2.02 1.71
N TYR A 781 -9.21 1.60 1.97
CA TYR A 781 -10.16 2.29 2.84
C TYR A 781 -10.89 1.28 3.70
N GLU A 782 -10.86 1.47 5.01
CA GLU A 782 -11.53 0.57 5.97
C GLU A 782 -13.06 0.55 5.77
N GLU A 783 -13.62 1.63 5.25
CA GLU A 783 -15.03 1.74 4.89
C GLU A 783 -15.47 0.71 3.84
N LEU A 784 -14.53 0.16 3.08
CA LEU A 784 -14.75 -0.87 2.06
C LEU A 784 -14.62 -2.30 2.58
N ALA A 785 -14.04 -2.52 3.77
CA ALA A 785 -13.82 -3.84 4.36
C ALA A 785 -15.14 -4.53 4.74
N ARG A 786 -15.97 -4.86 3.73
CA ARG A 786 -17.32 -5.39 3.91
C ARG A 786 -17.66 -6.43 2.87
N ALA A 787 -18.45 -7.43 3.27
CA ALA A 787 -19.10 -8.36 2.36
C ALA A 787 -20.62 -8.19 2.44
N GLY A 788 -21.32 -8.43 1.34
CA GLY A 788 -22.77 -8.30 1.27
C GLY A 788 -23.31 -6.89 1.58
N ALA A 789 -22.52 -5.86 1.30
CA ALA A 789 -22.99 -4.48 1.35
C ALA A 789 -23.91 -4.16 0.18
N GLY A 790 -24.85 -3.22 0.37
CA GLY A 790 -25.53 -2.58 -0.73
C GLY A 790 -24.65 -1.52 -1.40
N ILE A 791 -24.87 -1.29 -2.68
CA ILE A 791 -24.21 -0.20 -3.41
C ILE A 791 -25.25 0.61 -4.19
N ALA A 792 -25.03 1.92 -4.23
CA ALA A 792 -25.81 2.83 -5.08
C ALA A 792 -24.91 3.96 -5.58
N ASN A 793 -25.31 4.63 -6.66
CA ASN A 793 -24.64 5.84 -7.10
C ASN A 793 -25.63 6.98 -7.34
N ASN A 794 -25.14 8.19 -7.14
CA ASN A 794 -25.82 9.41 -7.53
C ASN A 794 -24.80 10.32 -8.23
N ALA A 795 -24.86 10.40 -9.55
CA ALA A 795 -23.87 11.04 -10.39
C ALA A 795 -22.44 10.52 -10.06
N ASN A 796 -21.58 11.36 -9.46
CA ASN A 796 -20.19 11.00 -9.11
C ASN A 796 -20.02 10.48 -7.67
N THR A 797 -21.14 10.27 -6.96
CA THR A 797 -21.11 9.79 -5.56
C THR A 797 -21.45 8.32 -5.51
N VAL A 798 -20.55 7.50 -5.01
CA VAL A 798 -20.79 6.08 -4.72
C VAL A 798 -21.15 5.95 -3.25
N ILE A 799 -22.18 5.18 -2.95
CA ILE A 799 -22.71 5.00 -1.59
C ILE A 799 -22.64 3.51 -1.24
N ILE A 800 -21.99 3.18 -0.15
CA ILE A 800 -21.83 1.82 0.40
C ILE A 800 -22.72 1.72 1.63
N ILE A 801 -23.58 0.71 1.68
CA ILE A 801 -24.67 0.63 2.63
C ILE A 801 -24.61 -0.69 3.38
N GLY A 802 -24.48 -0.63 4.71
CA GLY A 802 -24.50 -1.81 5.57
C GLY A 802 -23.41 -2.83 5.23
N GLY A 803 -23.77 -4.12 5.21
CA GLY A 803 -22.90 -5.24 4.96
C GLY A 803 -22.37 -5.90 6.22
N GLU A 804 -21.51 -6.90 6.04
CA GLU A 804 -20.84 -7.65 7.11
C GLU A 804 -19.42 -7.15 7.30
N LEU A 805 -19.04 -6.86 8.53
CA LEU A 805 -17.66 -6.59 8.94
C LEU A 805 -16.88 -7.90 9.16
N LYS A 806 -17.58 -8.95 9.51
CA LYS A 806 -17.16 -10.35 9.55
C LYS A 806 -18.41 -11.24 9.46
N PRO A 807 -18.27 -12.53 9.14
CA PRO A 807 -19.41 -13.43 9.09
C PRO A 807 -20.27 -13.33 10.36
N GLY A 808 -21.56 -13.05 10.19
CA GLY A 808 -22.51 -12.92 11.28
C GLY A 808 -22.60 -11.54 11.97
N ILE A 809 -21.70 -10.61 11.73
CA ILE A 809 -21.73 -9.25 12.29
C ILE A 809 -21.95 -8.23 11.20
N ARG A 810 -23.01 -7.43 11.31
CA ARG A 810 -23.38 -6.39 10.36
C ARG A 810 -23.00 -5.01 10.87
N THR A 811 -23.07 -4.03 9.98
CA THR A 811 -22.91 -2.61 10.30
C THR A 811 -24.08 -1.79 9.80
N PRO A 812 -24.57 -0.80 10.57
CA PRO A 812 -25.58 0.15 10.11
C PRO A 812 -25.01 1.29 9.27
N GLU A 813 -23.71 1.38 9.15
CA GLU A 813 -23.04 2.50 8.52
C GLU A 813 -23.39 2.63 7.04
N VAL A 814 -23.55 3.90 6.64
CA VAL A 814 -23.73 4.31 5.25
C VAL A 814 -22.62 5.29 4.91
N ASN A 815 -21.61 4.79 4.22
CA ASN A 815 -20.47 5.57 3.81
C ASN A 815 -20.56 5.94 2.33
N ALA A 816 -20.17 7.15 1.99
CA ALA A 816 -20.19 7.63 0.63
C ALA A 816 -18.83 8.24 0.24
N PHE A 817 -18.48 8.10 -1.02
CA PHE A 817 -17.34 8.79 -1.56
C PHE A 817 -17.62 9.40 -2.93
N LYS A 818 -16.94 10.47 -3.21
CA LYS A 818 -16.85 11.06 -4.55
C LYS A 818 -15.49 10.77 -5.13
N LEU A 819 -15.47 10.30 -6.38
CA LEU A 819 -14.25 10.37 -7.16
C LEU A 819 -13.92 11.85 -7.35
N THR A 820 -12.76 12.27 -6.84
CA THR A 820 -12.31 13.64 -7.00
C THR A 820 -12.04 13.86 -8.49
N ARG A 821 -12.96 14.51 -9.19
CA ARG A 821 -12.63 15.13 -10.46
C ARG A 821 -11.77 16.33 -10.10
N HIS A 822 -10.57 16.40 -10.64
CA HIS A 822 -9.88 17.69 -10.65
C HIS A 822 -10.72 18.67 -11.46
N PRO A 823 -10.94 19.89 -10.93
CA PRO A 823 -11.62 20.93 -11.68
C PRO A 823 -10.94 21.24 -13.02
#